data_4ea870f716a0c8a91d0a66ec4541a022
#
_entry.id   4ea870f716a0c8a91d0a66ec4541a022
#
_cell.length_a   1.000
_cell.length_b   1.000
_cell.length_c   1.000
_cell.angle_alpha   90.00
_cell.angle_beta   90.00
_cell.angle_gamma   90.00
#
_symmetry.space_group_name_H-M   'P 1'
#
loop_
_entity.id
_entity.type
_entity.pdbx_description
1 polymer ?
#
loop_
_entity_poly.entity_id
_entity_poly.type
_entity_poly.pdbx_seq_one_letter_code
_entity_poly.pdbx_strand_id
1 'polypeptide(L)'
;MFHLRFVSRWLLLTCGLLALFALAACDGCGGDDDNDDNDASPGDDDNDTAPADDDDDTTPADDDDTSPGDDDTSPGDDDDDDDDDDDDNDDNDDNDDNDDNDDNDDTFPPDDCASLEDPVDPGANTYTPYEYGDADDPDARTTNIQQYFLFPDFYVRFVRQISMNAVPLHAVGYVPDGDGPFPLILIVHGNHDPAELSYPGYDYLTAQLASHGFIAFSVEEDFLNGSVSGEMDARGIVLLRHLQLFREWNNTPGHALYGKVDMRHIGLAGHSRGGEAIATAWLYNTTLHDPGDPLHNFNFKIRSLYAIAPVDGQLGGLFTTTITLTDVDYFIMHGSHDGDVSDFQGHKCYDRALPVDQETTGEKGLLFVQGANHGQWNTVWAPAGDPYPVTNSTTPLIAAEDQQRIGLLFVTAWFRWTLQGRACYRLMAAGEEIFPSFPADIVLTRQYQNAERVFLDHYEEDRNATTASFAGATNTGTGLAIDNEQEMAPGGAYGSFPGESYGLIAGWNAAGGSYRIDLPAGRSELDDMDMLSLRVGQLYEATDQYNVFGTPQDFSVRLVVDGVTSDPVAISAYRTLPSQTHVQIAGYYNTSMTVLETVRIPLADFNGGEPLLPSDVEAVIFDFDVLATGLLGIDEIQFSLY
;
A
#
# COMPACT_ATOMS: atom_id res chain seq x y z
N MET A 1 -17.32 45.79 -6.11
CA MET A 1 -16.99 46.05 -7.53
C MET A 1 -15.58 45.61 -7.93
N PHE A 2 -14.80 45.11 -7.01
CA PHE A 2 -13.44 44.58 -7.28
C PHE A 2 -13.40 43.06 -7.50
N HIS A 3 -14.38 42.30 -7.01
CA HIS A 3 -14.43 40.83 -7.16
C HIS A 3 -14.88 40.34 -8.55
N LEU A 4 -15.62 41.13 -9.33
CA LEU A 4 -16.08 40.68 -10.65
C LEU A 4 -15.04 40.83 -11.78
N ARG A 5 -13.93 41.53 -11.56
CA ARG A 5 -12.87 41.65 -12.58
C ARG A 5 -11.78 40.57 -12.50
N PHE A 6 -11.72 39.85 -11.41
CA PHE A 6 -10.74 38.78 -11.23
C PHE A 6 -11.24 37.45 -11.85
N VAL A 7 -12.52 37.14 -11.68
CA VAL A 7 -13.14 35.91 -12.23
C VAL A 7 -13.16 35.90 -13.77
N SER A 8 -13.31 37.04 -14.42
CA SER A 8 -13.33 37.12 -15.89
C SER A 8 -11.95 36.96 -16.57
N ARG A 9 -10.85 37.19 -15.85
CA ARG A 9 -9.50 36.97 -16.37
C ARG A 9 -9.05 35.50 -16.20
N TRP A 10 -9.54 34.83 -15.19
CA TRP A 10 -9.29 33.41 -14.96
C TRP A 10 -10.01 32.53 -15.99
N LEU A 11 -11.27 32.83 -16.31
CA LEU A 11 -12.01 32.12 -17.36
C LEU A 11 -11.40 32.26 -18.76
N LEU A 12 -10.73 33.35 -19.05
CA LEU A 12 -10.07 33.56 -20.33
C LEU A 12 -8.70 32.88 -20.44
N LEU A 13 -7.99 32.68 -19.32
CA LEU A 13 -6.73 31.91 -19.30
C LEU A 13 -6.96 30.42 -19.33
N THR A 14 -7.97 29.90 -18.62
CA THR A 14 -8.32 28.48 -18.64
C THR A 14 -8.92 28.04 -19.98
N CYS A 15 -9.73 28.89 -20.63
CA CYS A 15 -10.21 28.60 -21.98
C CYS A 15 -9.09 28.69 -23.05
N GLY A 16 -8.06 29.49 -22.83
CA GLY A 16 -6.91 29.59 -23.74
C GLY A 16 -5.97 28.37 -23.63
N LEU A 17 -5.77 27.81 -22.44
CA LEU A 17 -4.97 26.61 -22.23
C LEU A 17 -5.72 25.35 -22.68
N LEU A 18 -7.02 25.23 -22.42
CA LEU A 18 -7.84 24.12 -22.91
C LEU A 18 -7.91 24.07 -24.45
N ALA A 19 -7.87 25.26 -25.12
CA ALA A 19 -7.82 25.31 -26.59
C ALA A 19 -6.46 24.87 -27.17
N LEU A 20 -5.37 25.01 -26.44
CA LEU A 20 -4.05 24.53 -26.85
C LEU A 20 -3.90 22.98 -26.64
N PHE A 21 -4.57 22.42 -25.64
CA PHE A 21 -4.61 20.96 -25.43
C PHE A 21 -5.57 20.24 -26.39
N ALA A 22 -6.68 20.89 -26.79
CA ALA A 22 -7.60 20.34 -27.79
C ALA A 22 -7.01 20.30 -29.22
N LEU A 23 -5.96 21.07 -29.51
CA LEU A 23 -5.26 21.07 -30.80
C LEU A 23 -4.16 20.00 -30.89
N ALA A 24 -3.73 19.44 -29.78
CA ALA A 24 -2.73 18.36 -29.75
C ALA A 24 -3.36 16.95 -29.69
N ALA A 25 -4.67 16.84 -29.45
CA ALA A 25 -5.39 15.58 -29.33
C ALA A 25 -6.25 15.20 -30.57
N CYS A 26 -6.18 15.95 -31.65
CA CYS A 26 -6.98 15.73 -32.88
C CYS A 26 -6.12 15.44 -34.12
N ASP A 27 -5.18 14.51 -34.02
CA ASP A 27 -4.57 13.89 -35.20
C ASP A 27 -4.74 12.38 -35.15
N GLY A 28 -5.95 11.91 -35.32
CA GLY A 28 -6.18 10.47 -35.43
C GLY A 28 -7.60 9.98 -35.20
N CYS A 29 -8.62 10.62 -35.77
CA CYS A 29 -9.94 9.99 -35.96
C CYS A 29 -10.66 10.68 -37.09
N GLY A 30 -10.54 10.14 -38.27
CA GLY A 30 -11.49 10.33 -39.38
C GLY A 30 -12.49 9.19 -39.28
N GLY A 31 -13.75 9.52 -38.99
CA GLY A 31 -14.87 8.62 -39.06
C GLY A 31 -15.99 9.35 -39.75
N ASP A 32 -16.48 8.80 -40.82
CA ASP A 32 -17.68 9.26 -41.50
C ASP A 32 -18.89 8.48 -40.98
N ASP A 33 -19.85 9.24 -40.51
CA ASP A 33 -21.26 8.84 -40.37
C ASP A 33 -21.86 8.73 -41.78
N ASP A 34 -22.66 7.71 -42.03
CA ASP A 34 -24.00 7.87 -42.60
C ASP A 34 -24.77 6.56 -42.61
N ASN A 35 -26.03 6.67 -42.22
CA ASN A 35 -27.14 5.69 -42.29
C ASN A 35 -27.45 5.28 -43.74
N ASP A 36 -27.90 4.07 -43.96
CA ASP A 36 -29.24 3.67 -44.35
C ASP A 36 -29.30 2.27 -44.98
N ASP A 37 -30.20 1.51 -44.43
CA ASP A 37 -31.14 0.49 -44.98
C ASP A 37 -30.80 -0.46 -46.14
N ASN A 38 -31.08 -1.73 -45.84
CA ASN A 38 -31.78 -2.79 -46.61
C ASN A 38 -31.03 -3.70 -47.60
N ASP A 39 -31.11 -4.93 -47.22
CA ASP A 39 -31.66 -6.09 -47.99
C ASP A 39 -30.71 -7.01 -48.78
N ALA A 40 -30.88 -8.31 -48.45
CA ALA A 40 -30.76 -9.51 -49.29
C ALA A 40 -29.40 -10.07 -49.74
N SER A 41 -29.11 -11.24 -49.17
CA SER A 41 -28.29 -12.34 -49.75
C SER A 41 -28.78 -12.77 -51.16
N PRO A 42 -28.16 -13.75 -51.89
CA PRO A 42 -26.93 -14.54 -51.67
C PRO A 42 -26.11 -14.77 -52.97
N GLY A 43 -25.03 -15.53 -52.88
CA GLY A 43 -24.49 -16.26 -54.04
C GLY A 43 -22.97 -16.29 -54.16
N ASP A 44 -22.42 -17.35 -53.76
CA ASP A 44 -21.62 -18.38 -54.45
C ASP A 44 -20.32 -17.97 -55.16
N ASP A 45 -19.35 -18.79 -54.81
CA ASP A 45 -18.41 -19.54 -55.66
C ASP A 45 -16.98 -19.00 -55.90
N ASP A 46 -16.12 -19.88 -55.45
CA ASP A 46 -14.97 -20.50 -56.12
C ASP A 46 -13.62 -19.79 -56.29
N ASN A 47 -12.72 -20.40 -55.60
CA ASN A 47 -11.58 -21.17 -56.15
C ASN A 47 -10.27 -20.45 -56.49
N ASP A 48 -9.28 -21.04 -55.92
CA ASP A 48 -8.02 -21.55 -56.49
C ASP A 48 -6.71 -20.77 -56.31
N THR A 49 -5.86 -21.55 -55.74
CA THR A 49 -4.45 -21.87 -56.07
C THR A 49 -3.33 -21.03 -55.51
N ALA A 50 -2.60 -21.76 -54.66
CA ALA A 50 -1.15 -21.65 -54.50
C ALA A 50 -0.40 -22.13 -55.76
N PRO A 51 0.89 -21.96 -55.98
CA PRO A 51 1.99 -22.63 -55.27
C PRO A 51 3.21 -21.73 -55.02
N ALA A 52 4.05 -22.01 -54.06
CA ALA A 52 5.20 -22.92 -53.92
C ALA A 52 6.46 -22.54 -54.71
N ASP A 53 7.52 -22.80 -54.01
CA ASP A 53 8.93 -23.07 -54.45
C ASP A 53 9.88 -21.87 -54.35
N ASP A 54 11.12 -21.97 -53.98
CA ASP A 54 12.02 -23.04 -53.52
C ASP A 54 13.34 -22.39 -53.15
N ASP A 55 14.08 -23.08 -52.30
CA ASP A 55 15.54 -23.32 -52.27
C ASP A 55 16.50 -22.14 -52.07
N ASP A 56 17.59 -22.19 -51.38
CA ASP A 56 18.50 -23.28 -51.05
C ASP A 56 19.64 -22.72 -50.15
N ASP A 57 19.99 -23.43 -49.13
CA ASP A 57 21.28 -24.03 -48.78
C ASP A 57 22.52 -23.14 -48.58
N THR A 58 23.18 -23.26 -47.47
CA THR A 58 24.40 -24.01 -47.18
C THR A 58 25.09 -23.54 -45.90
N THR A 59 25.25 -24.47 -45.00
CA THR A 59 26.41 -24.57 -44.06
C THR A 59 27.61 -25.16 -44.78
N PRO A 60 28.83 -25.11 -44.28
CA PRO A 60 29.38 -25.86 -43.16
C PRO A 60 30.43 -25.12 -42.31
N ALA A 61 30.66 -25.40 -41.07
CA ALA A 61 31.37 -26.49 -40.37
C ALA A 61 32.92 -26.41 -40.44
N ASP A 62 33.45 -26.71 -39.25
CA ASP A 62 34.77 -27.29 -38.97
C ASP A 62 35.91 -26.30 -38.73
N ASP A 63 36.84 -26.45 -37.84
CA ASP A 63 37.32 -27.55 -37.00
C ASP A 63 38.34 -27.01 -35.99
N ASP A 64 38.41 -27.66 -34.83
CA ASP A 64 39.60 -28.24 -34.15
C ASP A 64 40.76 -27.32 -33.73
N ASP A 65 41.41 -27.45 -32.64
CA ASP A 65 41.80 -28.58 -31.81
C ASP A 65 42.78 -28.11 -30.71
N THR A 66 42.79 -28.85 -29.64
CA THR A 66 43.88 -29.25 -28.75
C THR A 66 44.42 -28.34 -27.64
N SER A 67 44.13 -28.83 -26.43
CA SER A 67 45.05 -28.92 -25.28
C SER A 67 46.28 -29.82 -25.62
N PRO A 68 47.33 -29.97 -24.84
CA PRO A 68 47.35 -30.16 -23.39
C PRO A 68 48.67 -29.76 -22.63
N GLY A 69 48.64 -29.95 -21.31
CA GLY A 69 49.71 -30.65 -20.59
C GLY A 69 50.64 -29.77 -19.74
N ASP A 70 50.51 -30.03 -18.51
CA ASP A 70 51.41 -30.70 -17.57
C ASP A 70 52.53 -29.85 -16.97
N ASP A 71 52.49 -29.87 -15.70
CA ASP A 71 53.29 -30.53 -14.66
C ASP A 71 54.41 -29.68 -14.03
N ASP A 72 54.33 -29.55 -12.76
CA ASP A 72 55.15 -30.22 -11.74
C ASP A 72 55.88 -29.31 -10.73
N THR A 73 55.66 -29.67 -9.47
CA THR A 73 56.58 -29.72 -8.33
C THR A 73 56.99 -28.48 -7.55
N SER A 74 56.54 -28.53 -6.31
CA SER A 74 57.23 -28.07 -5.08
C SER A 74 58.62 -28.74 -4.92
N PRO A 75 59.48 -28.47 -3.94
CA PRO A 75 59.31 -27.86 -2.61
C PRO A 75 60.54 -27.10 -2.05
N GLY A 76 60.45 -26.71 -0.77
CA GLY A 76 61.59 -26.60 0.15
C GLY A 76 61.89 -25.19 0.63
N ASP A 77 61.59 -24.94 1.79
CA ASP A 77 62.32 -25.04 3.08
C ASP A 77 63.19 -23.83 3.43
N ASP A 78 62.88 -23.38 4.63
CA ASP A 78 63.79 -23.05 5.73
C ASP A 78 64.30 -21.60 5.92
N ASP A 79 63.91 -21.12 7.05
CA ASP A 79 64.68 -20.59 8.19
C ASP A 79 65.09 -19.11 8.25
N ASP A 80 64.68 -18.60 9.37
CA ASP A 80 65.41 -17.84 10.40
C ASP A 80 65.60 -16.31 10.33
N ASP A 81 65.05 -15.74 11.36
CA ASP A 81 65.63 -14.85 12.35
C ASP A 81 65.76 -13.32 12.10
N ASP A 82 65.18 -12.68 13.08
CA ASP A 82 65.69 -11.59 13.90
C ASP A 82 65.51 -10.09 13.48
N ASP A 83 64.73 -9.49 14.35
CA ASP A 83 65.00 -8.28 15.16
C ASP A 83 64.92 -6.87 14.51
N ASP A 84 64.21 -6.11 15.32
CA ASP A 84 64.42 -4.74 15.74
C ASP A 84 63.71 -3.58 15.05
N ASP A 85 62.80 -3.02 15.85
CA ASP A 85 62.57 -1.61 16.21
C ASP A 85 62.56 -0.55 15.10
N ASP A 86 61.47 0.12 14.92
CA ASP A 86 61.32 1.52 15.37
C ASP A 86 60.00 2.13 14.93
N ASP A 87 59.41 2.82 15.87
CA ASP A 87 58.37 3.84 15.83
C ASP A 87 58.25 4.58 14.49
N ASP A 88 57.00 4.64 14.00
CA ASP A 88 56.44 5.93 13.59
C ASP A 88 54.91 5.89 13.57
N ASN A 89 54.30 6.74 14.38
CA ASN A 89 52.94 7.19 14.34
C ASN A 89 52.62 7.70 12.92
N ASP A 90 51.61 7.08 12.30
CA ASP A 90 50.74 7.81 11.39
C ASP A 90 49.29 7.43 11.66
N ASP A 91 48.63 8.37 12.36
CA ASP A 91 47.19 8.45 12.48
C ASP A 91 46.56 8.50 11.10
N ASN A 92 46.05 7.36 10.61
CA ASN A 92 45.03 7.31 9.60
C ASN A 92 43.78 6.72 10.25
N ASP A 93 42.95 7.61 10.74
CA ASP A 93 41.53 7.36 10.99
C ASP A 93 40.82 7.11 9.65
N ASP A 94 40.98 5.94 9.09
CA ASP A 94 40.05 5.39 8.12
C ASP A 94 38.94 4.70 8.93
N ASN A 95 37.91 5.47 9.29
CA ASN A 95 36.62 4.95 9.66
C ASN A 95 36.04 4.20 8.46
N ASP A 96 36.38 2.95 8.33
CA ASP A 96 35.57 1.98 7.62
C ASP A 96 34.35 1.67 8.50
N ASP A 97 33.28 2.45 8.31
CA ASP A 97 31.93 2.13 8.78
C ASP A 97 31.41 0.89 8.00
N ASN A 98 31.99 -0.28 8.31
CA ASN A 98 31.39 -1.58 8.03
C ASN A 98 30.54 -1.99 9.24
N ASP A 99 29.42 -1.30 9.44
CA ASP A 99 28.34 -1.70 10.34
C ASP A 99 27.23 -2.46 9.58
N ASP A 100 27.62 -3.43 8.75
CA ASP A 100 26.66 -4.27 8.01
C ASP A 100 26.21 -5.53 8.78
N ASN A 101 26.26 -5.54 10.12
CA ASN A 101 25.86 -6.71 10.91
C ASN A 101 25.14 -6.43 12.23
N ASP A 102 24.31 -5.38 12.27
CA ASP A 102 23.49 -5.09 13.46
C ASP A 102 21.97 -5.15 13.22
N ASP A 103 21.52 -6.02 12.28
CA ASP A 103 20.08 -6.18 11.98
C ASP A 103 19.31 -6.96 13.08
N ASN A 104 19.95 -7.31 14.21
CA ASN A 104 19.34 -8.13 15.27
C ASN A 104 19.22 -7.46 16.64
N ASP A 105 19.42 -6.15 16.78
CA ASP A 105 19.35 -5.49 18.11
C ASP A 105 18.04 -4.73 18.38
N ASP A 106 17.00 -4.92 17.55
CA ASP A 106 15.67 -4.34 17.75
C ASP A 106 14.76 -5.25 18.60
N THR A 107 15.30 -5.93 19.62
CA THR A 107 14.46 -6.66 20.58
C THR A 107 13.76 -5.67 21.50
N PHE A 108 12.56 -5.27 21.11
CA PHE A 108 11.66 -4.57 22.03
C PHE A 108 11.25 -5.50 23.17
N PRO A 109 11.06 -4.98 24.40
CA PRO A 109 10.57 -5.82 25.50
C PRO A 109 9.18 -6.37 25.16
N PRO A 110 8.86 -7.60 25.59
CA PRO A 110 7.54 -8.17 25.39
C PRO A 110 6.44 -7.23 25.87
N ASP A 111 5.42 -7.02 25.04
CA ASP A 111 4.27 -6.17 25.37
C ASP A 111 3.23 -6.94 26.19
N ASP A 112 2.61 -6.30 27.19
CA ASP A 112 1.49 -6.87 27.95
C ASP A 112 0.17 -6.43 27.31
N CYS A 113 -0.37 -7.28 26.43
CA CYS A 113 -1.62 -6.99 25.72
C CYS A 113 -2.84 -6.84 26.64
N ALA A 114 -2.77 -7.31 27.87
CA ALA A 114 -3.88 -7.15 28.84
C ALA A 114 -4.03 -5.72 29.36
N SER A 115 -3.02 -4.86 29.18
CA SER A 115 -3.01 -3.47 29.64
C SER A 115 -2.78 -2.47 28.50
N LEU A 116 -3.29 -2.80 27.31
CA LEU A 116 -3.10 -1.96 26.12
C LEU A 116 -3.83 -0.61 26.28
N GLU A 117 -3.07 0.48 26.16
CA GLU A 117 -3.61 1.84 26.21
C GLU A 117 -4.41 2.17 24.96
N ASP A 118 -5.53 2.87 25.11
CA ASP A 118 -6.32 3.35 23.97
C ASP A 118 -5.48 4.37 23.16
N PRO A 119 -5.24 4.18 21.85
CA PRO A 119 -4.41 5.06 21.06
C PRO A 119 -4.91 6.50 20.94
N VAL A 120 -6.18 6.78 21.24
CA VAL A 120 -6.77 8.14 21.26
C VAL A 120 -6.44 8.86 22.56
N ASP A 121 -6.22 8.13 23.65
CA ASP A 121 -5.82 8.74 24.90
C ASP A 121 -4.46 9.40 24.75
N PRO A 122 -4.23 10.59 25.33
CA PRO A 122 -2.91 11.21 25.29
C PRO A 122 -1.85 10.30 25.91
N GLY A 123 -0.73 10.14 25.22
CA GLY A 123 0.43 9.43 25.76
C GLY A 123 1.05 10.13 26.97
N ALA A 124 2.03 9.47 27.59
CA ALA A 124 2.65 9.94 28.83
C ALA A 124 3.67 11.08 28.62
N ASN A 125 4.09 11.37 27.39
CA ASN A 125 5.11 12.37 27.13
C ASN A 125 4.52 13.77 27.06
N THR A 126 5.17 14.73 27.72
CA THR A 126 5.01 16.14 27.40
C THR A 126 5.81 16.46 26.15
N TYR A 127 5.39 17.45 25.40
CA TYR A 127 6.01 17.80 24.11
C TYR A 127 5.96 19.30 23.86
N THR A 128 6.88 19.78 23.02
CA THR A 128 7.03 21.18 22.65
C THR A 128 6.76 21.36 21.16
N PRO A 129 5.94 22.37 20.75
CA PRO A 129 5.77 22.69 19.33
C PRO A 129 7.10 23.15 18.74
N TYR A 130 7.35 22.71 17.50
CA TYR A 130 8.55 23.05 16.76
C TYR A 130 8.18 23.33 15.30
N GLU A 131 8.66 24.46 14.80
CA GLU A 131 8.51 24.90 13.41
C GLU A 131 9.89 25.21 12.86
N TYR A 132 10.14 24.84 11.62
CA TYR A 132 11.40 25.17 10.94
C TYR A 132 11.16 25.54 9.47
N GLY A 133 12.10 26.29 8.90
CA GLY A 133 12.11 26.66 7.51
C GLY A 133 11.19 27.83 7.15
N ASP A 134 10.62 28.50 8.14
CA ASP A 134 9.88 29.73 7.92
C ASP A 134 10.82 30.88 7.49
N ALA A 135 10.25 32.00 7.02
CA ALA A 135 11.04 33.12 6.50
C ALA A 135 11.96 33.81 7.53
N ASP A 136 11.64 33.67 8.80
CA ASP A 136 12.37 34.27 9.93
C ASP A 136 13.33 33.26 10.61
N ASP A 137 13.32 31.99 10.18
CA ASP A 137 14.20 30.96 10.70
C ASP A 137 15.64 31.14 10.18
N PRO A 138 16.63 31.41 11.08
CA PRO A 138 18.02 31.58 10.67
C PRO A 138 18.64 30.31 10.08
N ASP A 139 18.05 29.16 10.38
CA ASP A 139 18.49 27.85 9.90
C ASP A 139 17.65 27.33 8.71
N ALA A 140 16.78 28.20 8.14
CA ALA A 140 15.96 27.87 6.97
C ALA A 140 16.81 27.29 5.83
N ARG A 141 16.34 26.20 5.24
CA ARG A 141 16.98 25.54 4.11
C ARG A 141 16.05 25.52 2.92
N THR A 142 16.65 25.51 1.75
CA THR A 142 15.94 25.30 0.49
C THR A 142 16.57 24.13 -0.28
N THR A 143 15.78 23.50 -1.13
CA THR A 143 16.28 22.43 -2.02
C THR A 143 15.88 22.67 -3.46
N ASN A 144 16.65 22.09 -4.39
CA ASN A 144 16.38 22.15 -5.83
C ASN A 144 15.63 20.88 -6.25
N ILE A 145 14.41 21.04 -6.74
CA ILE A 145 13.57 19.95 -7.26
C ILE A 145 13.25 20.09 -8.75
N GLN A 146 13.88 21.04 -9.44
CA GLN A 146 13.56 21.36 -10.85
C GLN A 146 13.69 20.14 -11.78
N GLN A 147 14.65 19.25 -11.54
CA GLN A 147 14.85 18.05 -12.37
C GLN A 147 13.78 16.97 -12.16
N TYR A 148 13.07 17.01 -11.05
CA TYR A 148 12.00 16.08 -10.69
C TYR A 148 10.60 16.64 -10.97
N PHE A 149 10.53 17.75 -11.66
CA PHE A 149 9.30 18.44 -11.96
C PHE A 149 9.13 18.61 -13.47
N LEU A 150 8.12 17.94 -14.02
CA LEU A 150 7.95 17.83 -15.46
C LEU A 150 7.65 19.16 -16.16
N PHE A 151 6.97 20.09 -15.46
CA PHE A 151 6.52 21.35 -16.04
C PHE A 151 7.41 22.53 -15.65
N PRO A 152 7.45 23.59 -16.48
CA PRO A 152 8.19 24.81 -16.12
C PRO A 152 7.68 25.41 -14.82
N ASP A 153 8.59 25.88 -13.97
CA ASP A 153 8.30 26.46 -12.65
C ASP A 153 7.49 27.78 -12.68
N PHE A 154 7.13 28.28 -13.87
CA PHE A 154 6.45 29.57 -14.01
C PHE A 154 5.11 29.62 -13.27
N TYR A 155 4.39 28.50 -13.20
CA TYR A 155 3.09 28.44 -12.49
C TYR A 155 3.28 28.60 -10.98
N VAL A 156 4.17 27.81 -10.38
CA VAL A 156 4.47 27.88 -8.95
C VAL A 156 5.09 29.24 -8.60
N ARG A 157 6.00 29.72 -9.43
CA ARG A 157 6.61 31.05 -9.30
C ARG A 157 5.59 32.16 -9.39
N PHE A 158 4.55 32.02 -10.23
CA PHE A 158 3.51 33.02 -10.39
C PHE A 158 2.51 33.01 -9.22
N VAL A 159 2.12 31.82 -8.74
CA VAL A 159 1.11 31.65 -7.69
C VAL A 159 1.72 31.80 -6.29
N ARG A 160 2.82 31.11 -6.02
CA ARG A 160 3.47 31.04 -4.70
C ARG A 160 4.71 31.93 -4.61
N GLN A 161 5.21 32.46 -5.71
CA GLN A 161 6.47 33.21 -5.81
C GLN A 161 7.71 32.40 -5.36
N ILE A 162 7.64 31.08 -5.45
CA ILE A 162 8.70 30.12 -5.10
C ILE A 162 9.32 29.59 -6.39
N SER A 163 10.64 29.43 -6.41
CA SER A 163 11.38 28.80 -7.52
C SER A 163 11.62 27.33 -7.23
N MET A 164 11.39 26.45 -8.21
CA MET A 164 11.72 25.01 -8.11
C MET A 164 13.22 24.73 -7.91
N ASN A 165 14.07 25.72 -8.16
CA ASN A 165 15.51 25.63 -7.86
C ASN A 165 15.82 25.94 -6.38
N ALA A 166 14.86 26.42 -5.62
CA ALA A 166 15.04 26.80 -4.23
C ALA A 166 13.69 26.77 -3.48
N VAL A 167 13.06 25.60 -3.42
CA VAL A 167 11.84 25.40 -2.63
C VAL A 167 12.19 25.34 -1.15
N PRO A 168 11.38 25.91 -0.26
CA PRO A 168 11.64 25.84 1.18
C PRO A 168 11.49 24.40 1.68
N LEU A 169 12.30 24.03 2.66
CA LEU A 169 12.07 22.86 3.50
C LEU A 169 11.45 23.38 4.80
N HIS A 170 10.13 23.40 4.81
CA HIS A 170 9.31 23.92 5.90
C HIS A 170 8.38 22.85 6.46
N ALA A 171 8.27 22.76 7.78
CA ALA A 171 7.32 21.90 8.45
C ALA A 171 6.97 22.41 9.84
N VAL A 172 5.79 22.01 10.31
CA VAL A 172 5.32 22.24 11.69
C VAL A 172 5.05 20.92 12.38
N GLY A 173 5.30 20.86 13.68
CA GLY A 173 5.06 19.64 14.43
C GLY A 173 5.48 19.74 15.88
N TYR A 174 5.81 18.60 16.46
CA TYR A 174 6.08 18.50 17.89
C TYR A 174 7.26 17.58 18.17
N VAL A 175 8.02 17.94 19.20
CA VAL A 175 9.15 17.17 19.71
C VAL A 175 8.85 16.80 21.16
N PRO A 176 8.91 15.50 21.54
CA PRO A 176 8.77 15.08 22.93
C PRO A 176 9.86 15.71 23.81
N ASP A 177 9.49 16.05 25.04
CA ASP A 177 10.45 16.52 26.04
C ASP A 177 11.31 15.32 26.52
N GLY A 178 12.59 15.58 26.77
CA GLY A 178 13.53 14.53 27.19
C GLY A 178 14.76 14.41 26.28
N ASP A 179 15.56 13.42 26.56
CA ASP A 179 16.86 13.26 25.89
C ASP A 179 16.76 12.48 24.57
N GLY A 180 15.71 11.65 24.38
CA GLY A 180 15.56 10.77 23.21
C GLY A 180 16.50 9.54 23.29
N PRO A 181 16.84 8.88 22.17
CA PRO A 181 16.30 9.17 20.84
C PRO A 181 14.84 8.78 20.69
N PHE A 182 14.09 9.53 19.87
CA PHE A 182 12.70 9.27 19.56
C PHE A 182 12.54 8.93 18.08
N PRO A 183 11.71 7.93 17.70
CA PRO A 183 11.38 7.66 16.31
C PRO A 183 10.83 8.89 15.59
N LEU A 184 11.11 9.01 14.29
CA LEU A 184 10.72 10.16 13.47
C LEU A 184 9.54 9.79 12.55
N ILE A 185 8.50 10.64 12.55
CA ILE A 185 7.37 10.53 11.63
C ILE A 185 7.23 11.83 10.85
N LEU A 186 7.19 11.74 9.53
CA LEU A 186 6.83 12.85 8.65
C LEU A 186 5.46 12.57 8.02
N ILE A 187 4.57 13.57 8.05
CA ILE A 187 3.25 13.53 7.44
C ILE A 187 3.22 14.51 6.27
N VAL A 188 2.75 14.07 5.10
CA VAL A 188 2.64 14.91 3.91
C VAL A 188 1.22 14.93 3.38
N HIS A 189 0.74 16.12 3.04
CA HIS A 189 -0.59 16.34 2.46
C HIS A 189 -0.64 16.01 0.96
N GLY A 190 -1.85 15.93 0.41
CA GLY A 190 -2.11 15.77 -1.01
C GLY A 190 -2.27 17.10 -1.76
N ASN A 191 -2.96 17.00 -2.91
CA ASN A 191 -3.23 18.16 -3.75
C ASN A 191 -4.47 18.93 -3.26
N HIS A 192 -4.36 20.27 -3.22
CA HIS A 192 -5.46 21.17 -2.88
C HIS A 192 -5.27 22.52 -3.58
N ASP A 193 -6.02 23.55 -3.18
CA ASP A 193 -5.79 24.92 -3.64
C ASP A 193 -4.40 25.39 -3.20
N PRO A 194 -3.52 25.82 -4.12
CA PRO A 194 -2.16 26.24 -3.76
C PRO A 194 -2.11 27.52 -2.91
N ALA A 195 -3.23 28.22 -2.74
CA ALA A 195 -3.33 29.40 -1.87
C ALA A 195 -3.76 29.04 -0.43
N GLU A 196 -4.15 27.80 -0.18
CA GLU A 196 -4.56 27.30 1.13
C GLU A 196 -3.47 26.40 1.70
N LEU A 197 -3.03 26.69 2.93
CA LEU A 197 -1.98 25.89 3.58
C LEU A 197 -2.59 24.59 4.08
N SER A 198 -2.15 23.47 3.52
CA SER A 198 -2.71 22.14 3.81
C SER A 198 -2.03 21.45 4.98
N TYR A 199 -0.73 21.68 5.17
CA TYR A 199 0.08 21.01 6.19
C TYR A 199 -0.42 21.22 7.65
N PRO A 200 -1.01 22.37 8.07
CA PRO A 200 -1.51 22.51 9.43
C PRO A 200 -2.70 21.59 9.75
N GLY A 201 -3.33 21.04 8.73
CA GLY A 201 -4.51 20.19 8.89
C GLY A 201 -4.25 18.84 9.59
N TYR A 202 -2.98 18.49 9.86
CA TYR A 202 -2.59 17.27 10.59
C TYR A 202 -2.02 17.57 11.99
N ASP A 203 -2.19 18.77 12.50
CA ASP A 203 -1.73 19.16 13.83
C ASP A 203 -2.23 18.21 14.92
N TYR A 204 -3.45 17.76 14.83
CA TYR A 204 -4.05 16.81 15.77
C TYR A 204 -3.34 15.44 15.77
N LEU A 205 -2.87 14.96 14.62
CA LEU A 205 -2.10 13.71 14.51
C LEU A 205 -0.68 13.87 15.04
N THR A 206 0.01 14.96 14.65
CA THR A 206 1.39 15.21 15.09
C THR A 206 1.48 15.41 16.59
N ALA A 207 0.51 16.13 17.20
CA ALA A 207 0.42 16.30 18.65
C ALA A 207 0.18 14.97 19.38
N GLN A 208 -0.75 14.12 18.86
CA GLN A 208 -1.01 12.80 19.43
C GLN A 208 0.23 11.91 19.38
N LEU A 209 0.87 11.82 18.22
CA LEU A 209 2.09 11.03 18.05
C LEU A 209 3.21 11.51 19.00
N ALA A 210 3.37 12.82 19.16
CA ALA A 210 4.36 13.36 20.08
C ALA A 210 4.07 13.01 21.54
N SER A 211 2.79 12.97 21.95
CA SER A 211 2.40 12.50 23.28
C SER A 211 2.80 11.05 23.55
N HIS A 212 2.88 10.24 22.48
CA HIS A 212 3.32 8.85 22.53
C HIS A 212 4.83 8.66 22.29
N GLY A 213 5.61 9.74 22.23
CA GLY A 213 7.07 9.68 22.19
C GLY A 213 7.66 9.61 20.78
N PHE A 214 6.97 10.15 19.79
CA PHE A 214 7.48 10.34 18.43
C PHE A 214 7.87 11.80 18.19
N ILE A 215 8.94 12.05 17.47
CA ILE A 215 9.15 13.32 16.80
C ILE A 215 8.26 13.32 15.57
N ALA A 216 7.25 14.19 15.51
CA ALA A 216 6.23 14.15 14.46
C ALA A 216 6.04 15.53 13.81
N PHE A 217 6.16 15.58 12.47
CA PHE A 217 6.05 16.81 11.69
C PHE A 217 5.13 16.64 10.49
N SER A 218 4.36 17.69 10.20
CA SER A 218 3.63 17.85 8.97
C SER A 218 4.41 18.76 8.01
N VAL A 219 4.73 18.22 6.84
CA VAL A 219 5.60 18.85 5.83
C VAL A 219 4.80 19.72 4.89
N GLU A 220 5.29 20.93 4.57
CA GLU A 220 4.72 21.80 3.55
C GLU A 220 5.15 21.39 2.14
N GLU A 221 4.18 21.01 1.32
CA GLU A 221 4.31 20.83 -0.13
C GLU A 221 3.23 21.60 -0.92
N ASP A 222 2.62 22.62 -0.31
CA ASP A 222 1.54 23.42 -0.91
C ASP A 222 1.97 24.10 -2.21
N PHE A 223 3.28 24.33 -2.40
CA PHE A 223 3.81 24.87 -3.65
C PHE A 223 3.68 23.89 -4.83
N LEU A 224 3.44 22.59 -4.58
CA LEU A 224 3.15 21.57 -5.59
C LEU A 224 1.65 21.37 -5.82
N ASN A 225 0.78 22.07 -5.08
CA ASN A 225 -0.66 21.97 -5.20
C ASN A 225 -1.24 22.71 -6.42
N GLY A 226 -2.49 22.37 -6.78
CA GLY A 226 -3.26 22.98 -7.84
C GLY A 226 -3.35 22.12 -9.10
N SER A 227 -3.50 22.75 -10.25
CA SER A 227 -3.63 22.07 -11.55
C SER A 227 -2.27 21.62 -12.12
N VAL A 228 -1.34 21.29 -11.25
CA VAL A 228 -0.01 20.79 -11.61
C VAL A 228 -0.07 19.28 -11.75
N SER A 229 0.61 18.74 -12.74
CA SER A 229 0.77 17.29 -12.92
C SER A 229 2.24 16.96 -13.16
N GLY A 230 2.65 15.73 -12.83
CA GLY A 230 4.03 15.29 -12.96
C GLY A 230 4.94 15.81 -11.84
N GLU A 231 4.36 16.05 -10.66
CA GLU A 231 5.08 16.50 -9.46
C GLU A 231 5.35 15.37 -8.45
N MET A 232 4.93 14.14 -8.73
CA MET A 232 5.05 13.03 -7.77
C MET A 232 6.50 12.74 -7.41
N ASP A 233 7.38 12.72 -8.40
CA ASP A 233 8.82 12.60 -8.21
C ASP A 233 9.36 13.67 -7.26
N ALA A 234 8.92 14.91 -7.45
CA ALA A 234 9.33 16.04 -6.62
C ALA A 234 8.83 15.92 -5.17
N ARG A 235 7.59 15.44 -4.96
CA ARG A 235 7.04 15.20 -3.62
C ARG A 235 7.88 14.18 -2.84
N GLY A 236 8.18 13.04 -3.44
CA GLY A 236 9.05 12.03 -2.81
C GLY A 236 10.44 12.57 -2.47
N ILE A 237 11.04 13.38 -3.35
CA ILE A 237 12.34 14.00 -3.11
C ILE A 237 12.28 15.03 -1.97
N VAL A 238 11.23 15.84 -1.86
CA VAL A 238 11.09 16.80 -0.75
C VAL A 238 11.10 16.07 0.59
N LEU A 239 10.36 14.98 0.74
CA LEU A 239 10.39 14.14 1.94
C LEU A 239 11.80 13.65 2.28
N LEU A 240 12.55 13.12 1.30
CA LEU A 240 13.92 12.68 1.53
C LEU A 240 14.86 13.82 1.92
N ARG A 241 14.63 15.05 1.42
CA ARG A 241 15.39 16.23 1.85
C ARG A 241 15.11 16.62 3.29
N HIS A 242 13.87 16.50 3.75
CA HIS A 242 13.55 16.66 5.17
C HIS A 242 14.28 15.62 6.02
N LEU A 243 14.33 14.36 5.62
CA LEU A 243 15.11 13.34 6.35
C LEU A 243 16.60 13.66 6.39
N GLN A 244 17.17 14.24 5.32
CA GLN A 244 18.56 14.73 5.34
C GLN A 244 18.76 15.84 6.37
N LEU A 245 17.81 16.78 6.52
CA LEU A 245 17.88 17.81 7.55
C LEU A 245 17.86 17.20 8.95
N PHE A 246 16.96 16.26 9.23
CA PHE A 246 16.89 15.61 10.54
C PHE A 246 18.18 14.85 10.85
N ARG A 247 18.80 14.18 9.87
CA ARG A 247 20.10 13.53 10.02
C ARG A 247 21.22 14.55 10.31
N GLU A 248 21.24 15.69 9.60
CA GLU A 248 22.19 16.78 9.84
C GLU A 248 22.02 17.33 11.27
N TRP A 249 20.81 17.70 11.66
CA TRP A 249 20.52 18.27 12.97
C TRP A 249 20.81 17.32 14.13
N ASN A 250 20.50 16.04 13.95
CA ASN A 250 20.78 14.99 14.93
C ASN A 250 22.28 14.84 15.19
N ASN A 251 23.13 15.16 14.22
CA ASN A 251 24.59 15.09 14.31
C ASN A 251 25.27 16.46 14.58
N THR A 252 24.50 17.55 14.70
CA THR A 252 25.05 18.90 14.89
C THR A 252 25.08 19.29 16.37
N PRO A 253 26.24 19.31 17.04
CA PRO A 253 26.34 19.70 18.44
C PRO A 253 25.79 21.11 18.69
N GLY A 254 24.85 21.22 19.63
CA GLY A 254 24.20 22.48 19.99
C GLY A 254 22.90 22.78 19.27
N HIS A 255 22.53 21.98 18.26
CA HIS A 255 21.19 22.00 17.66
C HIS A 255 20.14 21.45 18.65
N ALA A 256 18.91 21.92 18.59
CA ALA A 256 17.82 21.50 19.48
C ALA A 256 17.50 20.00 19.38
N LEU A 257 17.74 19.40 18.21
CA LEU A 257 17.52 17.98 17.92
C LEU A 257 18.79 17.11 18.01
N TYR A 258 19.92 17.68 18.49
CA TYR A 258 21.17 16.93 18.60
C TYR A 258 21.01 15.69 19.49
N GLY A 259 21.25 14.49 18.92
CA GLY A 259 21.15 13.20 19.59
C GLY A 259 19.74 12.76 19.96
N LYS A 260 18.69 13.49 19.50
CA LYS A 260 17.29 13.19 19.87
C LYS A 260 16.51 12.36 18.87
N VAL A 261 16.97 12.25 17.62
CA VAL A 261 16.24 11.59 16.55
C VAL A 261 16.74 10.16 16.36
N ASP A 262 15.86 9.19 16.50
CA ASP A 262 16.18 7.82 16.13
C ASP A 262 16.02 7.62 14.61
N MET A 263 17.13 7.76 13.90
CA MET A 263 17.17 7.60 12.44
C MET A 263 17.06 6.15 11.96
N ARG A 264 17.00 5.18 12.89
CA ARG A 264 16.77 3.75 12.56
C ARG A 264 15.28 3.42 12.51
N HIS A 265 14.40 4.25 13.09
CA HIS A 265 12.97 4.08 13.17
C HIS A 265 12.25 5.28 12.55
N ILE A 266 12.11 5.25 11.22
CA ILE A 266 11.47 6.32 10.45
C ILE A 266 10.15 5.81 9.89
N GLY A 267 9.07 6.57 10.14
CA GLY A 267 7.76 6.39 9.55
C GLY A 267 7.40 7.56 8.64
N LEU A 268 6.70 7.26 7.55
CA LEU A 268 6.12 8.29 6.69
C LEU A 268 4.61 8.08 6.61
N ALA A 269 3.85 9.17 6.76
CA ALA A 269 2.41 9.18 6.53
C ALA A 269 2.07 10.14 5.39
N GLY A 270 1.11 9.78 4.55
CA GLY A 270 0.74 10.61 3.41
C GLY A 270 -0.73 10.51 3.07
N HIS A 271 -1.34 11.64 2.67
CA HIS A 271 -2.74 11.72 2.30
C HIS A 271 -2.90 12.06 0.81
N SER A 272 -3.82 11.36 0.11
CA SER A 272 -4.08 11.60 -1.31
C SER A 272 -2.79 11.41 -2.15
N ARG A 273 -2.35 12.43 -2.90
CA ARG A 273 -1.04 12.44 -3.59
C ARG A 273 0.13 12.28 -2.63
N GLY A 274 -0.01 12.71 -1.36
CA GLY A 274 0.97 12.43 -0.32
C GLY A 274 1.11 10.93 -0.02
N GLY A 275 0.03 10.15 -0.19
CA GLY A 275 0.05 8.70 -0.03
C GLY A 275 0.93 7.98 -1.07
N GLU A 276 0.94 8.43 -2.32
CA GLU A 276 1.90 7.94 -3.33
C GLU A 276 3.30 8.57 -3.14
N ALA A 277 3.38 9.80 -2.61
CA ALA A 277 4.65 10.46 -2.36
C ALA A 277 5.52 9.74 -1.31
N ILE A 278 4.91 9.16 -0.26
CA ILE A 278 5.65 8.36 0.71
C ILE A 278 6.20 7.06 0.10
N ALA A 279 5.46 6.41 -0.78
CA ALA A 279 5.94 5.25 -1.53
C ALA A 279 7.06 5.66 -2.52
N THR A 280 6.94 6.82 -3.17
CA THR A 280 7.97 7.40 -4.02
C THR A 280 9.25 7.71 -3.23
N ALA A 281 9.13 8.27 -2.03
CA ALA A 281 10.26 8.52 -1.14
C ALA A 281 10.95 7.21 -0.74
N TRP A 282 10.20 6.17 -0.38
CA TRP A 282 10.74 4.84 -0.09
C TRP A 282 11.51 4.27 -1.28
N LEU A 283 10.93 4.32 -2.48
CA LEU A 283 11.59 3.84 -3.71
C LEU A 283 12.88 4.62 -4.00
N TYR A 284 12.84 5.95 -3.92
CA TYR A 284 13.98 6.81 -4.23
C TYR A 284 15.05 6.79 -3.16
N ASN A 285 14.69 6.42 -1.93
CA ASN A 285 15.64 6.25 -0.84
C ASN A 285 16.76 5.26 -1.18
N THR A 286 16.47 4.26 -1.99
CA THR A 286 17.44 3.25 -2.45
C THR A 286 17.85 3.47 -3.91
N THR A 287 16.89 3.68 -4.82
CA THR A 287 17.16 3.71 -6.27
C THR A 287 17.91 4.96 -6.73
N LEU A 288 17.79 6.07 -6.00
CA LEU A 288 18.54 7.31 -6.27
C LEU A 288 19.67 7.57 -5.26
N HIS A 289 19.92 6.65 -4.33
CA HIS A 289 20.99 6.83 -3.36
C HIS A 289 22.35 6.90 -4.04
N ASP A 290 23.08 8.00 -3.76
CA ASP A 290 24.47 8.20 -4.16
C ASP A 290 25.23 8.88 -3.01
N PRO A 291 26.09 8.15 -2.28
CA PRO A 291 26.86 8.72 -1.18
C PRO A 291 27.87 9.79 -1.63
N GLY A 292 28.24 9.80 -2.92
CA GLY A 292 29.10 10.82 -3.51
C GLY A 292 28.40 12.12 -3.87
N ASP A 293 27.08 12.14 -3.92
CA ASP A 293 26.27 13.32 -4.18
C ASP A 293 25.52 13.77 -2.91
N PRO A 294 25.89 14.91 -2.29
CA PRO A 294 25.18 15.40 -1.11
C PRO A 294 23.68 15.57 -1.30
N LEU A 295 23.22 15.75 -2.54
CA LEU A 295 21.81 15.85 -2.86
C LEU A 295 21.11 14.49 -2.92
N HIS A 296 21.81 13.40 -3.09
CA HIS A 296 21.26 12.05 -3.21
C HIS A 296 21.81 11.08 -2.15
N ASN A 297 22.52 11.58 -1.15
CA ASN A 297 22.96 10.76 -0.04
C ASN A 297 21.77 10.40 0.87
N PHE A 298 20.95 9.46 0.42
CA PHE A 298 19.76 8.97 1.10
C PHE A 298 20.11 7.74 1.97
N ASN A 299 19.52 6.59 1.74
CA ASN A 299 19.70 5.34 2.52
C ASN A 299 19.23 5.49 3.97
N PHE A 300 18.01 5.98 4.14
CA PHE A 300 17.35 6.08 5.44
C PHE A 300 16.67 4.76 5.80
N LYS A 301 16.60 4.42 7.08
CA LYS A 301 15.82 3.27 7.56
C LYS A 301 14.33 3.65 7.66
N ILE A 302 13.65 3.75 6.51
CA ILE A 302 12.21 3.94 6.41
C ILE A 302 11.56 2.59 6.62
N ARG A 303 10.98 2.35 7.80
CA ARG A 303 10.45 1.05 8.21
C ARG A 303 8.94 0.95 8.02
N SER A 304 8.22 2.07 8.03
CA SER A 304 6.77 2.05 8.10
C SER A 304 6.15 3.18 7.29
N LEU A 305 5.15 2.82 6.50
CA LEU A 305 4.37 3.74 5.68
C LEU A 305 2.90 3.69 6.07
N TYR A 306 2.24 4.85 6.12
CA TYR A 306 0.81 4.96 6.36
C TYR A 306 0.15 5.87 5.32
N ALA A 307 -0.66 5.31 4.42
CA ALA A 307 -1.31 6.03 3.35
C ALA A 307 -2.80 6.28 3.66
N ILE A 308 -3.23 7.54 3.61
CA ILE A 308 -4.62 7.95 3.77
C ILE A 308 -5.18 8.29 2.41
N ALA A 309 -6.18 7.52 1.94
CA ALA A 309 -6.85 7.72 0.65
C ALA A 309 -5.86 7.99 -0.51
N PRO A 310 -4.83 7.14 -0.70
CA PRO A 310 -3.77 7.40 -1.65
C PRO A 310 -4.28 7.39 -3.10
N VAL A 311 -3.63 8.18 -3.95
CA VAL A 311 -3.66 7.98 -5.40
C VAL A 311 -2.62 6.94 -5.81
N ASP A 312 -2.69 6.46 -7.04
CA ASP A 312 -1.81 5.45 -7.60
C ASP A 312 -1.42 5.76 -9.04
N GLY A 313 -0.18 5.44 -9.41
CA GLY A 313 0.30 5.52 -10.79
C GLY A 313 0.52 6.94 -11.30
N GLN A 314 0.88 7.91 -10.46
CA GLN A 314 1.25 9.27 -10.88
C GLN A 314 2.77 9.51 -10.95
N LEU A 315 3.58 8.56 -10.46
CA LEU A 315 5.03 8.61 -10.56
C LEU A 315 5.49 8.60 -12.03
N GLY A 316 6.54 9.35 -12.37
CA GLY A 316 7.14 9.39 -13.71
C GLY A 316 6.43 10.32 -14.69
N GLY A 317 5.43 11.07 -14.27
CA GLY A 317 4.81 12.14 -15.05
C GLY A 317 4.10 11.67 -16.32
N LEU A 318 4.68 11.87 -17.51
CA LEU A 318 4.07 11.46 -18.80
C LEU A 318 4.12 9.96 -19.05
N PHE A 319 5.05 9.26 -18.44
CA PHE A 319 5.20 7.81 -18.51
C PHE A 319 4.97 7.26 -17.10
N THR A 320 3.74 7.35 -16.67
CA THR A 320 3.34 6.95 -15.32
C THR A 320 3.70 5.50 -15.04
N THR A 321 4.18 5.24 -13.83
CA THR A 321 4.48 3.92 -13.33
C THR A 321 3.86 3.72 -11.94
N THR A 322 3.58 2.50 -11.60
CA THR A 322 3.13 2.09 -10.27
C THR A 322 4.32 1.66 -9.41
N ILE A 323 4.17 1.72 -8.10
CA ILE A 323 5.21 1.35 -7.14
C ILE A 323 4.83 0.03 -6.49
N THR A 324 5.76 -0.92 -6.50
CA THR A 324 5.69 -2.16 -5.72
C THR A 324 6.54 -1.99 -4.48
N LEU A 325 5.92 -2.07 -3.30
CA LEU A 325 6.61 -2.00 -2.03
C LEU A 325 7.07 -3.40 -1.60
N THR A 326 8.30 -3.50 -1.11
CA THR A 326 8.87 -4.70 -0.51
C THR A 326 9.59 -4.31 0.79
N ASP A 327 9.68 -5.22 1.75
CA ASP A 327 10.50 -5.04 2.96
C ASP A 327 10.21 -3.75 3.75
N VAL A 328 8.92 -3.40 3.85
CA VAL A 328 8.43 -2.25 4.59
C VAL A 328 7.01 -2.52 5.10
N ASP A 329 6.70 -2.11 6.31
CA ASP A 329 5.33 -2.17 6.82
C ASP A 329 4.47 -1.11 6.15
N TYR A 330 3.31 -1.52 5.61
CA TYR A 330 2.45 -0.63 4.83
C TYR A 330 0.99 -0.69 5.26
N PHE A 331 0.43 0.42 5.66
CA PHE A 331 -1.00 0.53 6.00
C PHE A 331 -1.72 1.56 5.15
N ILE A 332 -2.94 1.22 4.75
CA ILE A 332 -3.80 2.07 3.94
C ILE A 332 -5.13 2.29 4.67
N MET A 333 -5.60 3.53 4.66
CA MET A 333 -6.93 3.89 5.14
C MET A 333 -7.69 4.62 4.03
N HIS A 334 -8.91 4.14 3.70
CA HIS A 334 -9.73 4.72 2.65
C HIS A 334 -11.19 4.85 3.09
N GLY A 335 -11.90 5.85 2.59
CA GLY A 335 -13.30 6.09 2.93
C GLY A 335 -14.25 5.70 1.80
N SER A 336 -15.42 5.12 2.13
CA SER A 336 -16.42 4.72 1.13
C SER A 336 -17.10 5.91 0.44
N HIS A 337 -17.00 7.10 1.01
CA HIS A 337 -17.58 8.35 0.50
C HIS A 337 -16.52 9.27 -0.12
N ASP A 338 -15.35 8.70 -0.47
CA ASP A 338 -14.28 9.45 -1.11
C ASP A 338 -14.72 10.01 -2.46
N GLY A 339 -14.92 11.33 -2.51
CA GLY A 339 -15.36 12.06 -3.68
C GLY A 339 -14.22 12.64 -4.51
N ASP A 340 -12.97 12.32 -4.19
CA ASP A 340 -11.77 12.71 -4.94
C ASP A 340 -11.08 11.50 -5.56
N VAL A 341 -10.69 10.50 -4.76
CA VAL A 341 -10.15 9.21 -5.21
C VAL A 341 -11.28 8.17 -5.21
N SER A 342 -12.30 8.43 -6.02
CA SER A 342 -13.59 7.71 -6.01
C SER A 342 -13.54 6.28 -6.56
N ASP A 343 -12.43 5.88 -7.18
CA ASP A 343 -12.13 4.51 -7.62
C ASP A 343 -11.29 3.72 -6.60
N PHE A 344 -11.08 4.30 -5.41
CA PHE A 344 -10.43 3.65 -4.27
C PHE A 344 -9.06 3.04 -4.57
N GLN A 345 -8.19 3.83 -5.21
CA GLN A 345 -6.87 3.40 -5.72
C GLN A 345 -5.97 2.76 -4.66
N GLY A 346 -6.19 3.05 -3.38
CA GLY A 346 -5.47 2.41 -2.28
C GLY A 346 -5.56 0.88 -2.27
N HIS A 347 -6.64 0.29 -2.82
CA HIS A 347 -6.75 -1.17 -2.92
C HIS A 347 -5.73 -1.75 -3.90
N LYS A 348 -5.46 -1.06 -5.02
CA LYS A 348 -4.39 -1.46 -5.97
C LYS A 348 -3.01 -1.38 -5.32
N CYS A 349 -2.79 -0.32 -4.52
CA CYS A 349 -1.55 -0.19 -3.75
C CYS A 349 -1.39 -1.35 -2.75
N TYR A 350 -2.49 -1.78 -2.09
CA TYR A 350 -2.48 -2.92 -1.18
C TYR A 350 -2.13 -4.22 -1.90
N ASP A 351 -2.80 -4.51 -3.02
CA ASP A 351 -2.60 -5.76 -3.76
C ASP A 351 -1.16 -5.89 -4.27
N ARG A 352 -0.54 -4.78 -4.74
CA ARG A 352 0.86 -4.77 -5.20
C ARG A 352 1.91 -4.75 -4.10
N ALA A 353 1.57 -4.28 -2.90
CA ALA A 353 2.52 -4.24 -1.79
C ALA A 353 2.82 -5.66 -1.29
N LEU A 354 4.08 -5.93 -0.96
CA LEU A 354 4.54 -7.23 -0.46
C LEU A 354 4.06 -8.38 -1.36
N PRO A 355 4.53 -8.46 -2.62
CA PRO A 355 4.03 -9.39 -3.62
C PRO A 355 4.03 -10.84 -3.10
N VAL A 356 2.96 -11.57 -3.39
CA VAL A 356 2.73 -12.93 -2.89
C VAL A 356 3.66 -13.97 -3.52
N ASP A 357 4.23 -13.67 -4.68
CA ASP A 357 5.16 -14.50 -5.45
C ASP A 357 6.65 -14.24 -5.13
N GLN A 358 6.93 -13.36 -4.15
CA GLN A 358 8.27 -12.97 -3.75
C GLN A 358 8.47 -13.17 -2.25
N GLU A 359 9.69 -13.50 -1.84
CA GLU A 359 10.08 -13.43 -0.43
C GLU A 359 10.20 -11.95 -0.05
N THR A 360 9.32 -11.48 0.79
CA THR A 360 9.27 -10.11 1.29
C THR A 360 9.11 -10.12 2.80
N THR A 361 9.68 -9.14 3.46
CA THR A 361 9.46 -8.88 4.89
C THR A 361 8.49 -7.72 5.05
N GLY A 362 7.86 -7.62 6.22
CA GLY A 362 6.89 -6.57 6.52
C GLY A 362 5.46 -7.08 6.50
N GLU A 363 4.59 -6.24 6.99
CA GLU A 363 3.16 -6.50 7.11
C GLU A 363 2.37 -5.44 6.35
N LYS A 364 1.21 -5.81 5.81
CA LYS A 364 0.32 -4.86 5.16
C LYS A 364 -1.08 -4.91 5.72
N GLY A 365 -1.72 -3.75 5.78
CA GLY A 365 -3.11 -3.61 6.18
C GLY A 365 -3.86 -2.59 5.35
N LEU A 366 -5.17 -2.79 5.23
CA LEU A 366 -6.07 -1.82 4.62
C LEU A 366 -7.33 -1.70 5.47
N LEU A 367 -7.70 -0.47 5.79
CA LEU A 367 -8.93 -0.12 6.47
C LEU A 367 -9.85 0.63 5.51
N PHE A 368 -11.03 0.08 5.24
CA PHE A 368 -12.07 0.75 4.47
C PHE A 368 -13.18 1.20 5.42
N VAL A 369 -13.33 2.52 5.56
CA VAL A 369 -14.23 3.15 6.55
C VAL A 369 -15.53 3.55 5.89
N GLN A 370 -16.64 2.95 6.31
CA GLN A 370 -17.95 3.26 5.79
C GLN A 370 -18.40 4.66 6.20
N GLY A 371 -18.76 5.48 5.23
CA GLY A 371 -19.21 6.86 5.47
C GLY A 371 -18.10 7.90 5.59
N ALA A 372 -16.82 7.52 5.59
CA ALA A 372 -15.73 8.49 5.54
C ALA A 372 -15.52 9.04 4.12
N ASN A 373 -15.21 10.32 4.01
CA ASN A 373 -14.89 10.98 2.74
C ASN A 373 -13.39 11.30 2.61
N HIS A 374 -12.99 11.92 1.49
CA HIS A 374 -11.60 12.24 1.23
C HIS A 374 -11.07 13.33 2.18
N GLY A 375 -11.73 14.47 2.24
CA GLY A 375 -11.18 15.70 2.81
C GLY A 375 -11.18 15.76 4.34
N GLN A 376 -12.08 15.04 5.05
CA GLN A 376 -12.26 15.18 6.50
C GLN A 376 -11.09 14.65 7.35
N TRP A 377 -10.14 13.91 6.78
CA TRP A 377 -8.89 13.54 7.44
C TRP A 377 -7.96 14.72 7.71
N ASN A 378 -8.12 15.81 6.95
CA ASN A 378 -7.38 17.06 7.11
C ASN A 378 -8.34 18.14 7.67
N THR A 379 -7.99 18.71 8.82
CA THR A 379 -8.87 19.69 9.50
C THR A 379 -9.04 21.00 8.73
N VAL A 380 -8.11 21.34 7.83
CA VAL A 380 -8.22 22.52 6.94
C VAL A 380 -9.18 22.23 5.79
N TRP A 381 -9.13 21.02 5.22
CA TRP A 381 -10.00 20.63 4.09
C TRP A 381 -11.42 20.30 4.51
N ALA A 382 -11.60 19.74 5.72
CA ALA A 382 -12.88 19.25 6.23
C ALA A 382 -14.07 20.22 6.04
N PRO A 383 -13.93 21.55 6.24
CA PRO A 383 -15.05 22.48 6.05
C PRO A 383 -15.48 22.64 4.58
N ALA A 384 -14.61 22.40 3.62
CA ALA A 384 -14.90 22.56 2.19
C ALA A 384 -15.66 21.35 1.62
N GLY A 385 -15.46 20.17 2.22
CA GLY A 385 -15.94 18.90 1.68
C GLY A 385 -15.17 18.45 0.44
N ASP A 386 -15.57 17.31 -0.11
CA ASP A 386 -14.95 16.75 -1.30
C ASP A 386 -15.38 17.46 -2.58
N PRO A 387 -14.54 17.47 -3.64
CA PRO A 387 -14.87 18.06 -4.92
C PRO A 387 -16.10 17.42 -5.59
N TYR A 388 -16.33 16.13 -5.37
CA TYR A 388 -17.48 15.39 -5.86
C TYR A 388 -18.27 14.75 -4.70
N PRO A 389 -19.27 15.45 -4.15
CA PRO A 389 -20.00 14.96 -3.00
C PRO A 389 -20.84 13.72 -3.33
N VAL A 390 -21.04 12.88 -2.33
CA VAL A 390 -21.97 11.74 -2.42
C VAL A 390 -23.39 12.26 -2.60
N THR A 391 -24.10 11.75 -3.61
CA THR A 391 -25.48 12.14 -3.93
C THR A 391 -26.51 11.11 -3.47
N ASN A 392 -26.08 9.85 -3.31
CA ASN A 392 -26.91 8.76 -2.77
C ASN A 392 -26.01 7.70 -2.14
N SER A 393 -26.37 7.26 -0.95
CA SER A 393 -25.68 6.17 -0.26
C SER A 393 -26.62 5.49 0.72
N THR A 394 -26.39 4.20 0.96
CA THR A 394 -27.05 3.44 2.03
C THR A 394 -26.46 3.74 3.40
N THR A 395 -25.26 4.31 3.45
CA THR A 395 -24.56 4.73 4.66
C THR A 395 -24.44 6.25 4.67
N PRO A 396 -24.74 6.95 5.76
CA PRO A 396 -24.56 8.40 5.84
C PRO A 396 -23.07 8.78 5.88
N LEU A 397 -22.76 10.01 5.47
CA LEU A 397 -21.46 10.62 5.74
C LEU A 397 -21.28 10.73 7.26
N ILE A 398 -20.15 10.29 7.78
CA ILE A 398 -19.81 10.40 9.19
C ILE A 398 -19.34 11.82 9.53
N ALA A 399 -19.39 12.18 10.82
CA ALA A 399 -18.90 13.47 11.27
C ALA A 399 -17.37 13.57 11.12
N ALA A 400 -16.87 14.76 10.86
CA ALA A 400 -15.42 14.99 10.70
C ALA A 400 -14.64 14.59 11.96
N GLU A 401 -15.20 14.86 13.14
CA GLU A 401 -14.61 14.50 14.43
C GLU A 401 -14.50 12.99 14.61
N ASP A 402 -15.49 12.21 14.15
CA ASP A 402 -15.46 10.76 14.19
C ASP A 402 -14.43 10.21 13.20
N GLN A 403 -14.37 10.79 12.00
CA GLN A 403 -13.38 10.42 10.99
C GLN A 403 -11.95 10.70 11.49
N GLN A 404 -11.70 11.88 12.05
CA GLN A 404 -10.41 12.24 12.63
C GLN A 404 -10.04 11.35 13.82
N ARG A 405 -11.03 10.95 14.65
CA ARG A 405 -10.82 10.00 15.75
C ARG A 405 -10.38 8.63 15.24
N ILE A 406 -10.97 8.14 14.14
CA ILE A 406 -10.53 6.90 13.49
C ILE A 406 -9.08 7.06 13.00
N GLY A 407 -8.75 8.21 12.40
CA GLY A 407 -7.37 8.54 12.03
C GLY A 407 -6.40 8.47 13.23
N LEU A 408 -6.75 9.09 14.37
CA LEU A 408 -5.95 9.02 15.59
C LEU A 408 -5.74 7.58 16.07
N LEU A 409 -6.80 6.77 16.10
CA LEU A 409 -6.74 5.38 16.53
C LEU A 409 -5.74 4.57 15.72
N PHE A 410 -5.95 4.52 14.40
CA PHE A 410 -5.22 3.60 13.55
C PHE A 410 -3.82 4.10 13.21
N VAL A 411 -3.61 5.39 13.00
CA VAL A 411 -2.26 5.96 12.75
C VAL A 411 -1.37 5.79 13.99
N THR A 412 -1.91 6.09 15.18
CA THR A 412 -1.14 5.96 16.42
C THR A 412 -0.82 4.49 16.74
N ALA A 413 -1.81 3.60 16.64
CA ALA A 413 -1.62 2.16 16.86
C ALA A 413 -0.57 1.58 15.90
N TRP A 414 -0.67 1.92 14.62
CA TRP A 414 0.25 1.44 13.59
C TRP A 414 1.70 1.82 13.88
N PHE A 415 1.99 3.09 14.12
CA PHE A 415 3.36 3.53 14.39
C PHE A 415 3.86 3.10 15.78
N ARG A 416 3.00 2.96 16.79
CA ARG A 416 3.40 2.37 18.07
C ARG A 416 3.81 0.90 17.91
N TRP A 417 3.15 0.17 17.04
CA TRP A 417 3.56 -1.19 16.73
C TRP A 417 4.87 -1.21 15.93
N THR A 418 4.87 -0.60 14.73
CA THR A 418 5.96 -0.78 13.76
C THR A 418 7.26 -0.04 14.10
N LEU A 419 7.19 1.06 14.88
CA LEU A 419 8.36 1.88 15.22
C LEU A 419 8.75 1.83 16.70
N GLN A 420 7.85 1.39 17.60
CA GLN A 420 8.14 1.26 19.03
C GLN A 420 8.02 -0.19 19.52
N GLY A 421 7.76 -1.17 18.62
CA GLY A 421 7.67 -2.59 18.95
C GLY A 421 6.51 -2.97 19.87
N ARG A 422 5.45 -2.13 19.96
CA ARG A 422 4.26 -2.41 20.75
C ARG A 422 3.36 -3.40 20.00
N ALA A 423 3.81 -4.66 19.96
CA ALA A 423 3.26 -5.73 19.12
C ALA A 423 1.75 -5.97 19.29
N CYS A 424 1.21 -5.69 20.48
CA CYS A 424 -0.23 -5.88 20.72
C CYS A 424 -1.14 -4.96 19.89
N TYR A 425 -0.64 -3.84 19.38
CA TYR A 425 -1.41 -2.98 18.46
C TYR A 425 -1.59 -3.60 17.08
N ARG A 426 -0.84 -4.65 16.73
CA ARG A 426 -1.06 -5.44 15.53
C ARG A 426 -2.48 -5.98 15.44
N LEU A 427 -3.08 -6.34 16.58
CA LEU A 427 -4.46 -6.83 16.66
C LEU A 427 -5.48 -5.85 16.08
N MET A 428 -5.21 -4.53 16.16
CA MET A 428 -6.05 -3.54 15.48
C MET A 428 -5.93 -3.62 13.95
N ALA A 429 -4.70 -3.72 13.44
CA ALA A 429 -4.47 -3.84 12.01
C ALA A 429 -5.09 -5.12 11.45
N ALA A 430 -4.91 -6.25 12.16
CA ALA A 430 -5.55 -7.52 11.85
C ALA A 430 -7.08 -7.49 12.04
N GLY A 431 -7.61 -6.44 12.70
CA GLY A 431 -9.03 -6.26 12.96
C GLY A 431 -9.60 -7.13 14.08
N GLU A 432 -8.75 -7.67 14.94
CA GLU A 432 -9.14 -8.56 16.05
C GLU A 432 -9.47 -7.77 17.31
N GLU A 433 -8.93 -6.56 17.45
CA GLU A 433 -9.19 -5.66 18.58
C GLU A 433 -9.77 -4.33 18.09
N ILE A 434 -10.73 -3.80 18.82
CA ILE A 434 -11.28 -2.44 18.63
C ILE A 434 -11.37 -1.77 19.99
N PHE A 435 -10.76 -0.59 20.11
CA PHE A 435 -10.78 0.17 21.35
C PHE A 435 -12.14 0.82 21.64
N PRO A 436 -12.50 1.03 22.91
CA PRO A 436 -13.76 1.67 23.30
C PRO A 436 -13.95 3.09 22.75
N SER A 437 -12.85 3.78 22.41
CA SER A 437 -12.90 5.10 21.79
C SER A 437 -13.32 5.10 20.32
N PHE A 438 -13.39 3.93 19.68
CA PHE A 438 -13.87 3.83 18.31
C PHE A 438 -15.33 4.28 18.23
N PRO A 439 -15.68 5.17 17.27
CA PRO A 439 -17.06 5.66 17.15
C PRO A 439 -18.06 4.52 16.90
N ALA A 440 -19.12 4.50 17.71
CA ALA A 440 -20.16 3.50 17.57
C ALA A 440 -20.87 3.60 16.21
N ASP A 441 -21.39 2.48 15.73
CA ASP A 441 -22.21 2.35 14.51
C ASP A 441 -21.45 2.61 13.18
N ILE A 442 -20.14 2.79 13.21
CA ILE A 442 -19.31 2.87 12.00
C ILE A 442 -18.81 1.47 11.63
N VAL A 443 -19.08 1.07 10.39
CA VAL A 443 -18.65 -0.23 9.85
C VAL A 443 -17.28 -0.08 9.21
N LEU A 444 -16.40 -1.01 9.55
CA LEU A 444 -15.07 -1.15 8.94
C LEU A 444 -15.00 -2.45 8.16
N THR A 445 -14.38 -2.40 6.99
CA THR A 445 -13.86 -3.58 6.29
C THR A 445 -12.34 -3.53 6.37
N ARG A 446 -11.70 -4.64 6.71
CA ARG A 446 -10.27 -4.70 7.00
C ARG A 446 -9.62 -5.79 6.20
N GLN A 447 -8.48 -5.46 5.61
CA GLN A 447 -7.59 -6.44 5.01
C GLN A 447 -6.26 -6.40 5.76
N TYR A 448 -5.68 -7.56 5.98
CA TYR A 448 -4.43 -7.69 6.70
C TYR A 448 -3.66 -8.91 6.20
N GLN A 449 -2.36 -8.75 6.02
CA GLN A 449 -1.43 -9.82 5.68
C GLN A 449 -0.25 -9.79 6.64
N ASN A 450 -0.03 -10.91 7.33
CA ASN A 450 1.10 -11.11 8.24
C ASN A 450 2.40 -11.28 7.45
N ALA A 451 3.53 -10.88 8.02
CA ALA A 451 4.86 -11.14 7.47
C ALA A 451 5.16 -12.64 7.40
N GLU A 452 4.79 -13.38 8.48
CA GLU A 452 5.02 -14.81 8.60
C GLU A 452 3.78 -15.57 8.14
N ARG A 453 3.86 -16.08 6.90
CA ARG A 453 2.76 -16.74 6.20
C ARG A 453 3.24 -17.77 5.20
N VAL A 454 2.38 -18.73 4.91
CA VAL A 454 2.54 -19.66 3.78
C VAL A 454 1.22 -19.72 3.02
N PHE A 455 1.22 -19.33 1.76
CA PHE A 455 0.04 -19.38 0.91
C PHE A 455 -0.30 -20.82 0.56
N LEU A 456 -1.57 -21.18 0.70
CA LEU A 456 -2.16 -22.38 0.13
C LEU A 456 -2.61 -22.10 -1.31
N ASP A 457 -3.24 -20.93 -1.49
CA ASP A 457 -3.63 -20.44 -2.80
C ASP A 457 -3.74 -18.89 -2.81
N HIS A 458 -2.98 -18.24 -3.69
CA HIS A 458 -3.02 -16.79 -3.90
C HIS A 458 -3.50 -16.42 -5.30
N TYR A 459 -3.77 -17.40 -6.16
CA TYR A 459 -4.40 -17.27 -7.47
C TYR A 459 -3.63 -16.42 -8.51
N GLU A 460 -2.40 -16.04 -8.28
CA GLU A 460 -1.61 -15.18 -9.19
C GLU A 460 -0.84 -16.00 -10.25
N GLU A 461 -0.71 -17.32 -10.09
CA GLU A 461 0.13 -18.17 -10.93
C GLU A 461 -0.50 -18.55 -12.26
N ASP A 462 -1.82 -18.72 -12.30
CA ASP A 462 -2.52 -19.08 -13.55
C ASP A 462 -4.00 -18.61 -13.52
N ARG A 463 -4.88 -19.19 -14.33
CA ARG A 463 -6.33 -18.91 -14.36
C ARG A 463 -7.14 -20.18 -14.32
N ASN A 464 -6.72 -21.11 -13.52
CA ASN A 464 -7.29 -22.46 -13.46
C ASN A 464 -7.69 -22.80 -12.02
N ALA A 465 -8.95 -22.62 -11.67
CA ALA A 465 -9.50 -22.88 -10.34
C ALA A 465 -9.30 -24.32 -9.81
N THR A 466 -8.55 -25.19 -10.53
CA THR A 466 -8.19 -26.56 -10.09
C THR A 466 -6.72 -26.71 -9.67
N THR A 467 -5.90 -25.70 -9.92
CA THR A 467 -4.52 -25.62 -9.42
C THR A 467 -4.47 -24.76 -8.16
N ALA A 468 -3.47 -24.93 -7.35
CA ALA A 468 -3.21 -24.13 -6.16
C ALA A 468 -1.75 -23.70 -6.13
N SER A 469 -1.48 -22.52 -5.56
CA SER A 469 -0.13 -21.95 -5.48
C SER A 469 0.81 -22.81 -4.64
N PHE A 470 0.30 -23.49 -3.61
CA PHE A 470 1.11 -24.40 -2.80
C PHE A 470 1.56 -25.62 -3.61
N ALA A 471 2.85 -25.86 -3.69
CA ALA A 471 3.44 -26.89 -4.55
C ALA A 471 2.86 -28.31 -4.26
N GLY A 472 2.16 -28.87 -5.24
CA GLY A 472 1.53 -30.19 -5.16
C GLY A 472 0.15 -30.21 -4.52
N ALA A 473 -0.41 -29.06 -4.13
CA ALA A 473 -1.81 -28.94 -3.76
C ALA A 473 -2.71 -28.92 -5.01
N THR A 474 -4.00 -29.23 -4.80
CA THR A 474 -5.00 -29.22 -5.88
C THR A 474 -6.34 -28.76 -5.36
N ASN A 475 -7.08 -28.03 -6.19
CA ASN A 475 -8.38 -27.49 -5.86
C ASN A 475 -9.53 -28.26 -6.52
N THR A 476 -10.66 -28.36 -5.84
CA THR A 476 -11.86 -29.02 -6.36
C THR A 476 -13.12 -28.28 -5.92
N GLY A 477 -13.84 -27.70 -6.88
CA GLY A 477 -15.20 -27.20 -6.70
C GLY A 477 -16.23 -28.31 -6.84
N THR A 478 -17.23 -28.35 -5.96
CA THR A 478 -18.33 -29.33 -6.01
C THR A 478 -19.65 -28.64 -5.76
N GLY A 479 -20.64 -28.84 -6.65
CA GLY A 479 -21.98 -28.26 -6.49
C GLY A 479 -22.06 -26.75 -6.60
N LEU A 480 -21.02 -26.09 -7.11
CA LEU A 480 -20.99 -24.67 -7.43
C LEU A 480 -21.62 -24.40 -8.80
N ALA A 481 -22.33 -23.31 -8.93
CA ALA A 481 -22.85 -22.81 -10.20
C ALA A 481 -21.81 -21.94 -10.93
N ILE A 482 -20.90 -21.32 -10.18
CA ILE A 482 -19.74 -20.56 -10.65
C ILE A 482 -18.54 -21.02 -9.84
N ASP A 483 -17.49 -21.38 -10.54
CA ASP A 483 -16.21 -21.85 -10.00
C ASP A 483 -15.13 -21.38 -10.99
N ASN A 484 -14.74 -20.11 -10.84
CA ASN A 484 -13.82 -19.46 -11.78
C ASN A 484 -12.74 -18.71 -11.02
N GLU A 485 -11.53 -18.86 -11.48
CA GLU A 485 -10.42 -17.99 -11.12
C GLU A 485 -10.31 -16.85 -12.14
N GLN A 486 -10.29 -15.63 -11.66
CA GLN A 486 -10.21 -14.46 -12.52
C GLN A 486 -9.62 -13.25 -11.82
N GLU A 487 -9.23 -12.26 -12.61
CA GLU A 487 -8.83 -10.95 -12.14
C GLU A 487 -9.99 -10.26 -11.40
N MET A 488 -9.74 -9.83 -10.17
CA MET A 488 -10.66 -9.07 -9.33
C MET A 488 -10.39 -7.57 -9.50
N ALA A 489 -10.80 -7.06 -10.66
CA ALA A 489 -10.52 -5.68 -11.08
C ALA A 489 -11.82 -4.89 -11.37
N PRO A 490 -11.74 -3.56 -11.49
CA PRO A 490 -12.88 -2.73 -11.88
C PRO A 490 -13.47 -3.15 -13.21
N GLY A 491 -14.80 -3.39 -13.24
CA GLY A 491 -15.52 -3.79 -14.45
C GLY A 491 -15.43 -5.27 -14.80
N GLY A 492 -14.98 -6.11 -13.88
CA GLY A 492 -14.96 -7.57 -14.05
C GLY A 492 -16.35 -8.18 -14.29
N ALA A 493 -16.38 -9.42 -14.79
CA ALA A 493 -17.61 -10.11 -15.20
C ALA A 493 -18.56 -10.41 -14.02
N TYR A 494 -18.03 -10.54 -12.82
CA TYR A 494 -18.76 -10.92 -11.60
C TYR A 494 -18.62 -9.86 -10.48
N GLY A 495 -18.77 -8.61 -10.82
CA GLY A 495 -18.69 -7.53 -9.87
C GLY A 495 -17.58 -6.53 -10.20
N SER A 496 -17.45 -5.53 -9.36
CA SER A 496 -16.44 -4.51 -9.49
C SER A 496 -15.62 -4.48 -8.22
N PHE A 497 -14.33 -4.74 -8.35
CA PHE A 497 -13.36 -4.63 -7.27
C PHE A 497 -12.52 -3.38 -7.47
N PRO A 498 -12.10 -2.70 -6.42
CA PRO A 498 -11.17 -1.57 -6.54
C PRO A 498 -9.70 -2.00 -6.68
N GLY A 499 -9.40 -3.28 -6.47
CA GLY A 499 -8.06 -3.87 -6.53
C GLY A 499 -7.61 -4.31 -7.92
N GLU A 500 -6.55 -5.12 -7.97
CA GLU A 500 -5.96 -5.67 -9.18
C GLU A 500 -5.40 -7.11 -9.00
N SER A 501 -5.78 -7.81 -7.91
CA SER A 501 -5.38 -9.21 -7.66
C SER A 501 -6.24 -10.20 -8.44
N TYR A 502 -5.78 -11.45 -8.53
CA TYR A 502 -6.59 -12.58 -8.95
C TYR A 502 -7.27 -13.25 -7.75
N GLY A 503 -8.32 -14.01 -7.99
CA GLY A 503 -9.03 -14.75 -6.95
C GLY A 503 -10.10 -15.67 -7.46
N LEU A 504 -10.58 -16.52 -6.59
CA LEU A 504 -11.71 -17.43 -6.85
C LEU A 504 -13.03 -16.68 -6.80
N ILE A 505 -13.84 -16.80 -7.84
CA ILE A 505 -15.25 -16.44 -7.81
C ILE A 505 -16.07 -17.71 -7.57
N ALA A 506 -16.62 -17.82 -6.37
CA ALA A 506 -17.47 -18.94 -5.96
C ALA A 506 -18.93 -18.52 -5.91
N GLY A 507 -19.78 -19.18 -6.73
CA GLY A 507 -21.21 -18.89 -6.77
C GLY A 507 -22.05 -20.15 -6.61
N TRP A 508 -23.11 -20.09 -5.81
CA TRP A 508 -24.05 -21.20 -5.62
C TRP A 508 -25.49 -20.71 -5.63
N ASN A 509 -26.40 -21.55 -6.12
CA ASN A 509 -27.83 -21.31 -6.17
C ASN A 509 -28.66 -22.40 -5.47
N ALA A 510 -27.99 -23.23 -4.68
CA ALA A 510 -28.54 -24.16 -3.70
C ALA A 510 -27.47 -24.43 -2.63
N ALA A 511 -27.88 -24.49 -1.37
CA ALA A 511 -26.98 -24.82 -0.26
C ALA A 511 -26.31 -26.19 -0.44
N GLY A 512 -25.05 -26.34 0.00
CA GLY A 512 -24.28 -27.59 -0.03
C GLY A 512 -23.25 -27.68 -1.14
N GLY A 513 -22.93 -26.57 -1.83
CA GLY A 513 -21.70 -26.46 -2.64
C GLY A 513 -20.47 -26.39 -1.75
N SER A 514 -19.31 -26.81 -2.26
CA SER A 514 -18.04 -26.73 -1.55
C SER A 514 -16.85 -26.45 -2.49
N TYR A 515 -15.82 -25.85 -1.92
CA TYR A 515 -14.49 -25.69 -2.55
C TYR A 515 -13.46 -26.28 -1.61
N ARG A 516 -12.61 -27.16 -2.13
CA ARG A 516 -11.66 -27.94 -1.36
C ARG A 516 -10.25 -27.78 -1.92
N ILE A 517 -9.30 -27.53 -1.03
CA ILE A 517 -7.86 -27.51 -1.30
C ILE A 517 -7.27 -28.76 -0.66
N ASP A 518 -6.79 -29.72 -1.47
CA ASP A 518 -6.06 -30.90 -1.00
C ASP A 518 -4.57 -30.60 -0.94
N LEU A 519 -3.94 -30.85 0.21
CA LEU A 519 -2.54 -30.57 0.48
C LEU A 519 -1.68 -31.85 0.36
N PRO A 520 -0.45 -31.78 -0.19
CA PRO A 520 0.46 -32.91 -0.25
C PRO A 520 0.99 -33.29 1.14
N ALA A 521 1.56 -34.47 1.32
CA ALA A 521 2.22 -34.86 2.56
C ALA A 521 3.63 -34.24 2.70
N GLY A 522 4.12 -34.09 3.94
CA GLY A 522 5.49 -33.66 4.24
C GLY A 522 5.66 -32.12 4.20
N ARG A 523 4.83 -31.40 4.91
CA ARG A 523 4.67 -29.94 4.94
C ARG A 523 5.21 -29.30 6.22
N SER A 524 6.40 -29.68 6.65
CA SER A 524 6.98 -29.16 7.91
C SER A 524 7.23 -27.63 7.89
N GLU A 525 7.24 -27.00 6.73
CA GLU A 525 7.30 -25.54 6.57
C GLU A 525 6.07 -24.83 7.12
N LEU A 526 4.99 -25.55 7.39
CA LEU A 526 3.76 -24.99 7.97
C LEU A 526 3.74 -24.99 9.50
N ASP A 527 4.65 -25.73 10.17
CA ASP A 527 4.53 -26.10 11.60
C ASP A 527 4.56 -24.92 12.57
N ASP A 528 5.12 -23.79 12.16
CA ASP A 528 5.18 -22.58 12.97
C ASP A 528 3.90 -21.74 12.89
N MET A 529 2.97 -22.06 11.98
CA MET A 529 1.74 -21.33 11.76
C MET A 529 0.61 -21.81 12.69
N ASP A 530 -0.29 -20.92 13.09
CA ASP A 530 -1.39 -21.23 14.02
C ASP A 530 -2.75 -20.67 13.58
N MET A 531 -2.79 -19.93 12.47
CA MET A 531 -3.99 -19.33 11.91
C MET A 531 -4.25 -19.81 10.48
N LEU A 532 -5.51 -20.02 10.12
CA LEU A 532 -5.98 -20.03 8.74
C LEU A 532 -6.52 -18.63 8.40
N SER A 533 -5.99 -18.01 7.38
CA SER A 533 -6.37 -16.66 6.94
C SER A 533 -6.77 -16.65 5.48
N LEU A 534 -7.74 -15.81 5.12
CA LEU A 534 -8.17 -15.60 3.74
C LEU A 534 -8.79 -14.22 3.57
N ARG A 535 -8.74 -13.66 2.36
CA ARG A 535 -9.54 -12.49 1.98
C ARG A 535 -10.83 -12.94 1.31
N VAL A 536 -11.97 -12.36 1.71
CA VAL A 536 -13.26 -12.73 1.14
C VAL A 536 -14.23 -11.55 1.16
N GLY A 537 -15.10 -11.47 0.14
CA GLY A 537 -16.14 -10.44 0.08
C GLY A 537 -17.33 -10.85 -0.75
N GLN A 538 -18.51 -10.28 -0.45
CA GLN A 538 -19.68 -10.44 -1.29
C GLN A 538 -19.50 -9.68 -2.61
N LEU A 539 -19.69 -10.37 -3.74
CA LEU A 539 -19.68 -9.70 -5.03
C LEU A 539 -20.92 -8.85 -5.23
N TYR A 540 -20.70 -7.66 -5.82
CA TYR A 540 -21.80 -6.82 -6.25
C TYR A 540 -22.53 -7.43 -7.47
N GLU A 541 -23.83 -7.49 -7.39
CA GLU A 541 -24.71 -7.89 -8.48
C GLU A 541 -25.79 -6.85 -8.70
N ALA A 542 -26.09 -6.59 -9.98
CA ALA A 542 -27.16 -5.67 -10.34
C ALA A 542 -28.58 -6.26 -10.14
N THR A 543 -28.70 -7.59 -9.91
CA THR A 543 -29.97 -8.31 -9.99
C THR A 543 -30.37 -9.13 -8.78
N ASP A 544 -29.60 -9.11 -7.68
CA ASP A 544 -29.84 -9.93 -6.47
C ASP A 544 -30.06 -11.44 -6.79
N GLN A 545 -29.39 -11.96 -7.79
CA GLN A 545 -29.58 -13.35 -8.22
C GLN A 545 -28.97 -14.33 -7.21
N TYR A 546 -27.80 -13.98 -6.68
CA TYR A 546 -27.04 -14.78 -5.71
C TYR A 546 -27.01 -14.11 -4.35
N ASN A 547 -26.62 -12.83 -4.27
CA ASN A 547 -26.52 -12.07 -3.04
C ASN A 547 -27.74 -11.16 -2.87
N VAL A 548 -28.48 -11.33 -1.77
CA VAL A 548 -29.59 -10.45 -1.45
C VAL A 548 -29.05 -9.18 -0.82
N PHE A 549 -29.30 -8.03 -1.43
CA PHE A 549 -28.86 -6.73 -0.95
C PHE A 549 -29.25 -6.49 0.51
N GLY A 550 -28.30 -5.99 1.31
CA GLY A 550 -28.48 -5.73 2.73
C GLY A 550 -28.41 -6.97 3.63
N THR A 551 -28.16 -8.17 3.06
CA THR A 551 -28.04 -9.42 3.81
C THR A 551 -26.55 -9.81 3.90
N PRO A 552 -25.99 -10.00 5.11
CA PRO A 552 -24.65 -10.56 5.27
C PRO A 552 -24.56 -11.97 4.69
N GLN A 553 -23.41 -12.30 4.11
CA GLN A 553 -23.09 -13.67 3.68
C GLN A 553 -22.35 -14.42 4.79
N ASP A 554 -22.48 -15.74 4.75
CA ASP A 554 -21.82 -16.65 5.66
C ASP A 554 -21.58 -18.01 5.00
N PHE A 555 -20.50 -18.68 5.40
CA PHE A 555 -20.17 -20.05 5.03
C PHE A 555 -19.33 -20.69 6.13
N SER A 556 -19.13 -22.00 6.05
CA SER A 556 -18.34 -22.74 7.02
C SER A 556 -17.00 -23.18 6.44
N VAL A 557 -15.99 -23.29 7.30
CA VAL A 557 -14.68 -23.87 6.97
C VAL A 557 -14.50 -25.14 7.78
N ARG A 558 -13.88 -26.16 7.18
CA ARG A 558 -13.46 -27.40 7.84
C ARG A 558 -12.05 -27.76 7.46
N LEU A 559 -11.37 -28.48 8.33
CA LEU A 559 -10.07 -29.09 8.06
C LEU A 559 -10.21 -30.61 8.04
N VAL A 560 -9.36 -31.27 7.25
CA VAL A 560 -9.19 -32.73 7.25
C VAL A 560 -7.84 -33.03 7.89
N VAL A 561 -7.84 -33.82 8.97
CA VAL A 561 -6.66 -34.22 9.73
C VAL A 561 -6.76 -35.73 9.98
N ASP A 562 -5.74 -36.50 9.66
CA ASP A 562 -5.73 -37.97 9.78
C ASP A 562 -6.95 -38.66 9.12
N GLY A 563 -7.40 -38.13 7.97
CA GLY A 563 -8.58 -38.61 7.27
C GLY A 563 -9.91 -38.30 7.97
N VAL A 564 -9.91 -37.49 9.03
CA VAL A 564 -11.11 -37.07 9.77
C VAL A 564 -11.39 -35.61 9.45
N THR A 565 -12.64 -35.33 9.05
CA THR A 565 -13.10 -33.93 8.85
C THR A 565 -13.54 -33.34 10.17
N SER A 566 -13.06 -32.13 10.47
CA SER A 566 -13.44 -31.36 11.67
C SER A 566 -14.93 -30.98 11.67
N ASP A 567 -15.44 -30.54 12.82
CA ASP A 567 -16.70 -29.80 12.87
C ASP A 567 -16.60 -28.49 12.02
N PRO A 568 -17.73 -28.00 11.48
CA PRO A 568 -17.73 -26.75 10.71
C PRO A 568 -17.50 -25.55 11.61
N VAL A 569 -16.63 -24.64 11.18
CA VAL A 569 -16.40 -23.35 11.80
C VAL A 569 -17.00 -22.27 10.89
N ALA A 570 -18.04 -21.59 11.35
CA ALA A 570 -18.67 -20.53 10.57
C ALA A 570 -17.80 -19.27 10.60
N ILE A 571 -17.61 -18.62 9.44
CA ILE A 571 -16.79 -17.41 9.39
C ILE A 571 -17.42 -16.23 10.13
N SER A 572 -18.75 -16.22 10.28
CA SER A 572 -19.47 -15.21 11.09
C SER A 572 -19.11 -15.22 12.57
N ALA A 573 -18.46 -16.27 13.08
CA ALA A 573 -17.89 -16.28 14.42
C ALA A 573 -16.68 -15.31 14.56
N TYR A 574 -16.02 -14.97 13.47
CA TYR A 574 -14.83 -14.11 13.41
C TYR A 574 -15.10 -12.80 12.69
N ARG A 575 -15.81 -12.86 11.57
CA ARG A 575 -16.13 -11.69 10.74
C ARG A 575 -17.52 -11.79 10.15
N THR A 576 -18.20 -10.67 10.11
CA THR A 576 -19.42 -10.53 9.33
C THR A 576 -19.03 -10.08 7.93
N LEU A 577 -19.45 -10.81 6.89
CA LEU A 577 -19.30 -10.38 5.52
C LEU A 577 -20.47 -9.46 5.16
N PRO A 578 -20.30 -8.12 5.19
CA PRO A 578 -21.41 -7.21 4.95
C PRO A 578 -21.85 -7.27 3.49
N SER A 579 -23.10 -6.89 3.25
CA SER A 579 -23.55 -6.56 1.89
C SER A 579 -22.73 -5.39 1.36
N GLN A 580 -22.55 -5.36 0.02
CA GLN A 580 -21.79 -4.31 -0.66
C GLN A 580 -22.33 -2.92 -0.30
N THR A 581 -21.43 -1.95 -0.22
CA THR A 581 -21.77 -0.55 -0.04
C THR A 581 -22.23 0.06 -1.36
N HIS A 582 -23.43 0.61 -1.38
CA HIS A 582 -23.91 1.41 -2.51
C HIS A 582 -23.62 2.87 -2.26
N VAL A 583 -22.74 3.45 -3.09
CA VAL A 583 -22.39 4.86 -3.06
C VAL A 583 -22.50 5.44 -4.47
N GLN A 584 -23.15 6.57 -4.60
CA GLN A 584 -23.24 7.33 -5.84
C GLN A 584 -22.60 8.71 -5.64
N ILE A 585 -21.53 8.96 -6.34
CA ILE A 585 -20.76 10.20 -6.29
C ILE A 585 -21.15 11.11 -7.46
N ALA A 586 -21.31 12.41 -7.22
CA ALA A 586 -21.69 13.38 -8.24
C ALA A 586 -20.68 13.40 -9.40
N GLY A 587 -21.18 13.28 -10.64
CA GLY A 587 -20.34 13.28 -11.84
C GLY A 587 -19.75 11.91 -12.20
N TYR A 588 -19.87 10.92 -11.34
CA TYR A 588 -19.47 9.52 -11.60
C TYR A 588 -20.69 8.61 -11.54
N TYR A 589 -20.64 7.52 -12.28
CA TYR A 589 -21.64 6.47 -12.21
C TYR A 589 -21.48 5.72 -10.87
N ASN A 590 -22.44 4.86 -10.57
CA ASN A 590 -22.47 4.03 -9.37
C ASN A 590 -21.07 3.46 -9.03
N THR A 591 -20.53 3.83 -7.89
CA THR A 591 -19.22 3.38 -7.38
C THR A 591 -19.37 2.23 -6.40
N SER A 592 -20.47 1.47 -6.46
CA SER A 592 -20.64 0.27 -5.66
C SER A 592 -19.58 -0.76 -6.05
N MET A 593 -18.73 -1.11 -5.10
CA MET A 593 -17.62 -2.02 -5.31
C MET A 593 -17.60 -3.09 -4.23
N THR A 594 -17.11 -4.26 -4.59
CA THR A 594 -16.80 -5.32 -3.63
C THR A 594 -15.47 -5.02 -2.96
N VAL A 595 -15.48 -4.92 -1.64
CA VAL A 595 -14.28 -4.78 -0.82
C VAL A 595 -14.08 -6.09 -0.05
N LEU A 596 -12.87 -6.65 -0.12
CA LEU A 596 -12.54 -7.87 0.59
C LEU A 596 -12.31 -7.59 2.08
N GLU A 597 -12.66 -8.55 2.92
CA GLU A 597 -12.41 -8.60 4.35
C GLU A 597 -11.46 -9.76 4.63
N THR A 598 -10.43 -9.57 5.45
CA THR A 598 -9.61 -10.68 5.93
C THR A 598 -10.30 -11.37 7.10
N VAL A 599 -10.48 -12.67 6.96
CA VAL A 599 -10.95 -13.58 8.00
C VAL A 599 -9.77 -14.40 8.48
N ARG A 600 -9.53 -14.42 9.80
CA ARG A 600 -8.46 -15.20 10.44
C ARG A 600 -9.10 -16.11 11.49
N ILE A 601 -8.82 -17.40 11.39
CA ILE A 601 -9.41 -18.47 12.21
C ILE A 601 -8.27 -19.21 12.90
N PRO A 602 -8.19 -19.24 14.25
CA PRO A 602 -7.22 -20.05 14.96
C PRO A 602 -7.36 -21.53 14.61
N LEU A 603 -6.28 -22.20 14.27
CA LEU A 603 -6.32 -23.62 13.92
C LEU A 603 -6.82 -24.50 15.07
N ALA A 604 -6.62 -24.07 16.30
CA ALA A 604 -7.14 -24.73 17.50
C ALA A 604 -8.68 -24.85 17.50
N ASP A 605 -9.40 -23.92 16.87
CA ASP A 605 -10.87 -23.91 16.85
C ASP A 605 -11.45 -25.04 15.98
N PHE A 606 -10.65 -25.60 15.07
CA PHE A 606 -10.99 -26.81 14.33
C PHE A 606 -10.72 -28.10 15.11
N ASN A 607 -10.04 -28.01 16.26
CA ASN A 607 -9.63 -29.15 17.09
C ASN A 607 -10.16 -29.04 18.54
N GLY A 608 -11.31 -28.40 18.73
CA GLY A 608 -11.95 -28.27 20.05
C GLY A 608 -11.16 -27.42 21.06
N GLY A 609 -10.31 -26.50 20.60
CA GLY A 609 -9.48 -25.62 21.39
C GLY A 609 -8.09 -26.18 21.72
N GLU A 610 -7.76 -27.38 21.24
CA GLU A 610 -6.42 -27.96 21.40
C GLU A 610 -5.51 -27.58 20.22
N PRO A 611 -4.21 -27.38 20.42
CA PRO A 611 -3.27 -27.05 19.35
C PRO A 611 -3.35 -28.06 18.18
N LEU A 612 -3.30 -27.55 16.97
CA LEU A 612 -3.29 -28.31 15.73
C LEU A 612 -2.08 -27.88 14.91
N LEU A 613 -1.24 -28.85 14.50
CA LEU A 613 -0.13 -28.56 13.61
C LEU A 613 -0.64 -28.45 12.17
N PRO A 614 -0.34 -27.35 11.47
CA PRO A 614 -0.75 -27.18 10.07
C PRO A 614 -0.23 -28.28 9.14
N SER A 615 0.95 -28.86 9.43
CA SER A 615 1.50 -29.99 8.65
C SER A 615 0.65 -31.26 8.73
N ASP A 616 -0.21 -31.40 9.74
CA ASP A 616 -1.16 -32.52 9.85
C ASP A 616 -2.44 -32.28 9.02
N VAL A 617 -2.68 -31.06 8.54
CA VAL A 617 -3.86 -30.73 7.73
C VAL A 617 -3.71 -31.32 6.33
N GLU A 618 -4.59 -32.23 5.94
CA GLU A 618 -4.63 -32.88 4.62
C GLU A 618 -5.44 -32.08 3.61
N ALA A 619 -6.44 -31.32 4.07
CA ALA A 619 -7.24 -30.44 3.22
C ALA A 619 -7.93 -29.32 4.01
N VAL A 620 -8.19 -28.21 3.31
CA VAL A 620 -9.08 -27.12 3.73
C VAL A 620 -10.34 -27.17 2.88
N ILE A 621 -11.52 -27.11 3.50
CA ILE A 621 -12.82 -27.19 2.83
C ILE A 621 -13.65 -25.97 3.19
N PHE A 622 -14.13 -25.26 2.18
CA PHE A 622 -15.10 -24.17 2.30
C PHE A 622 -16.47 -24.74 1.93
N ASP A 623 -17.39 -24.81 2.89
CA ASP A 623 -18.74 -25.34 2.70
C ASP A 623 -19.74 -24.18 2.60
N PHE A 624 -20.38 -24.04 1.45
CA PHE A 624 -21.39 -23.04 1.16
C PHE A 624 -22.79 -23.59 1.50
N ASP A 625 -23.02 -23.83 2.80
CA ASP A 625 -24.18 -24.53 3.33
C ASP A 625 -25.08 -23.67 4.27
N VAL A 626 -24.63 -22.46 4.64
CA VAL A 626 -25.35 -21.58 5.54
C VAL A 626 -26.51 -20.87 4.84
N LEU A 627 -26.25 -20.29 3.66
CA LEU A 627 -27.27 -19.61 2.87
C LEU A 627 -27.60 -20.39 1.58
N ALA A 628 -28.84 -20.25 1.11
CA ALA A 628 -29.31 -20.96 -0.06
C ALA A 628 -28.63 -20.51 -1.35
N THR A 629 -28.23 -19.26 -1.43
CA THR A 629 -27.55 -18.67 -2.59
C THR A 629 -26.44 -17.76 -2.14
N GLY A 630 -25.41 -17.59 -2.95
CA GLY A 630 -24.33 -16.65 -2.69
C GLY A 630 -23.37 -16.53 -3.87
N LEU A 631 -22.63 -15.43 -3.88
CA LEU A 631 -21.57 -15.13 -4.83
C LEU A 631 -20.46 -14.37 -4.09
N LEU A 632 -19.31 -15.01 -3.96
CA LEU A 632 -18.17 -14.51 -3.21
C LEU A 632 -16.93 -14.40 -4.09
N GLY A 633 -16.11 -13.40 -3.84
CA GLY A 633 -14.71 -13.39 -4.21
C GLY A 633 -13.87 -13.86 -3.03
N ILE A 634 -12.94 -14.77 -3.26
CA ILE A 634 -12.06 -15.35 -2.25
C ILE A 634 -10.63 -15.24 -2.79
N ASP A 635 -9.69 -14.82 -1.92
CA ASP A 635 -8.31 -14.60 -2.29
C ASP A 635 -7.36 -14.85 -1.12
N GLU A 636 -6.06 -15.02 -1.40
CA GLU A 636 -4.99 -15.13 -0.41
C GLU A 636 -5.31 -16.13 0.73
N ILE A 637 -5.65 -17.38 0.36
CA ILE A 637 -5.84 -18.44 1.34
C ILE A 637 -4.47 -18.89 1.83
N GLN A 638 -4.21 -18.78 3.15
CA GLN A 638 -2.89 -18.97 3.72
C GLN A 638 -2.97 -19.51 5.15
N PHE A 639 -1.93 -20.22 5.57
CA PHE A 639 -1.62 -20.32 6.98
C PHE A 639 -0.70 -19.16 7.38
N SER A 640 -0.90 -18.61 8.57
CA SER A 640 -0.12 -17.48 9.09
C SER A 640 0.11 -17.62 10.59
N LEU A 641 1.04 -16.85 11.13
CA LEU A 641 1.22 -16.71 12.57
C LEU A 641 0.14 -15.77 13.15
N TYR A 642 -0.27 -16.04 14.41
CA TYR A 642 -1.20 -15.18 15.17
C TYR A 642 -0.69 -13.77 15.38
#